data_a9c1d8d5c2740590673118430fadb4b5
#
_entry.id   a9c1d8d5c2740590673118430fadb4b5
#
_cell.length_a   1.000
_cell.length_b   1.000
_cell.length_c   1.000
_cell.angle_alpha   90.00
_cell.angle_beta   90.00
_cell.angle_gamma   90.00
#
_symmetry.space_group_name_H-M   'P 1'
#
loop_
_entity.id
_entity.type
_entity.pdbx_description
1 polymer ?
#
loop_
_entity_poly.entity_id
_entity_poly.type
_entity_poly.pdbx_seq_one_letter_code
_entity_poly.pdbx_strand_id
1 'polypeptide(L)'
;MTFTPTQKELFNKNIEALSNILLKESLKEIKSSKFELILGKDNLDINLKDTSDNTFLYENVIDELNSMLNTYNDKYLLYPVLYFYGFGNGILFKALLQNKNHQHIVVFEKDIEIIWIMFHILDFSNELQNSRLMVLQTSSLDIEFFSNFCSSKPFFQFSRIYFLELMSHYYERFHEDVLELNKKLAETFKYSILSHGNDPLDALQGIEQFVYNLPQMITHPSYKELLSKRKNLSDTAIIVSTGPSLTKQLPLLKKYANKATIFCADSAYPILAKHDIKPDYVCMLERSEFTAEFFNHDFGEFDREVCFIIKSVVHPNAINYLTKKTDNFTIVSTYASFIQYLKLDYFGYFNMGFSVAHMACYLSLHLNHKNIIFIGQDLAYAKNGNSHPDDYQNSATYESKAHEPILTKAYGGKGEVKTHHVWLMFKQNLEQDIEKIQKYLDTKVYNCTEGGARIKGAIEKPFLWACENLLDKDLNKPFEKLEPLSLNKQNEFLLKAYYKVYQSIKHCRDFNDNFIKVYDKIKNSFTSLQNSQKNEIFIQEIIQDIDKTKTQIDELYNTQKDLIQILGPLLTQFELNLAKIYVLNPKTKEDAFNKSILWIKEHLEFMELVYGHIKAQENALIKNILPLEEKLKERKLDKWMERVRK
;
A
#
# COMPACT_ATOMS: atom_id res chain seq x y z
N MET A 1 -16.23 -40.11 -17.70
CA MET A 1 -15.19 -40.85 -16.93
C MET A 1 -15.86 -41.40 -15.66
N THR A 2 -15.61 -42.69 -15.30
CA THR A 2 -16.22 -43.33 -14.12
C THR A 2 -15.10 -43.70 -13.14
N PHE A 3 -15.13 -43.15 -11.95
CA PHE A 3 -14.14 -43.42 -10.91
C PHE A 3 -14.58 -44.58 -9.99
N THR A 4 -13.61 -45.36 -9.54
CA THR A 4 -13.82 -46.43 -8.54
C THR A 4 -14.19 -45.84 -7.16
N PRO A 5 -14.74 -46.65 -6.24
CA PRO A 5 -15.01 -46.20 -4.86
C PRO A 5 -13.77 -45.63 -4.15
N THR A 6 -12.59 -46.28 -4.32
CA THR A 6 -11.33 -45.81 -3.73
C THR A 6 -10.90 -44.46 -4.30
N GLN A 7 -11.06 -44.24 -5.59
CA GLN A 7 -10.75 -42.96 -6.21
C GLN A 7 -11.68 -41.84 -5.72
N LYS A 8 -12.96 -42.14 -5.51
CA LYS A 8 -13.91 -41.19 -4.94
C LYS A 8 -13.59 -40.83 -3.47
N GLU A 9 -13.15 -41.83 -2.70
CA GLU A 9 -12.67 -41.59 -1.33
C GLU A 9 -11.44 -40.70 -1.32
N LEU A 10 -10.49 -40.94 -2.22
CA LEU A 10 -9.31 -40.11 -2.40
C LEU A 10 -9.66 -38.66 -2.78
N PHE A 11 -10.59 -38.49 -3.72
CA PHE A 11 -11.10 -37.17 -4.09
C PHE A 11 -11.67 -36.43 -2.85
N ASN A 12 -12.53 -37.10 -2.06
CA ASN A 12 -13.10 -36.50 -0.86
C ASN A 12 -12.02 -36.10 0.14
N LYS A 13 -11.00 -36.91 0.33
CA LYS A 13 -9.85 -36.60 1.19
C LYS A 13 -9.11 -35.35 0.76
N ASN A 14 -8.83 -35.20 -0.55
CA ASN A 14 -8.21 -34.01 -1.11
C ASN A 14 -9.11 -32.78 -0.98
N ILE A 15 -10.40 -32.92 -1.23
CA ILE A 15 -11.39 -31.85 -1.10
C ILE A 15 -11.52 -31.37 0.36
N GLU A 16 -11.50 -32.26 1.33
CA GLU A 16 -11.53 -31.87 2.74
C GLU A 16 -10.31 -31.06 3.16
N ALA A 17 -9.15 -31.41 2.64
CA ALA A 17 -7.88 -30.73 2.88
C ALA A 17 -7.74 -29.38 2.17
N LEU A 18 -8.58 -29.10 1.15
CA LEU A 18 -8.52 -27.87 0.37
C LEU A 18 -9.05 -26.68 1.16
N SER A 19 -8.25 -25.62 1.34
CA SER A 19 -8.62 -24.42 2.08
C SER A 19 -9.48 -23.43 1.27
N ASN A 20 -9.35 -23.44 -0.07
CA ASN A 20 -10.13 -22.56 -0.94
C ASN A 20 -11.57 -23.05 -1.10
N ILE A 21 -12.50 -22.37 -0.41
CA ILE A 21 -13.93 -22.77 -0.35
C ILE A 21 -14.58 -22.71 -1.74
N LEU A 22 -14.30 -21.64 -2.52
CA LEU A 22 -14.90 -21.47 -3.84
C LEU A 22 -14.48 -22.60 -4.79
N LEU A 23 -13.20 -22.91 -4.85
CA LEU A 23 -12.69 -24.03 -5.65
C LEU A 23 -13.24 -25.37 -5.16
N LYS A 24 -13.34 -25.56 -3.85
CA LYS A 24 -13.91 -26.76 -3.23
C LYS A 24 -15.34 -27.03 -3.71
N GLU A 25 -16.19 -26.01 -3.68
CA GLU A 25 -17.58 -26.15 -4.13
C GLU A 25 -17.64 -26.36 -5.66
N SER A 26 -16.86 -25.60 -6.45
CA SER A 26 -16.79 -25.78 -7.91
C SER A 26 -16.37 -27.20 -8.30
N LEU A 27 -15.40 -27.78 -7.60
CA LEU A 27 -14.94 -29.16 -7.88
C LEU A 27 -16.00 -30.22 -7.55
N LYS A 28 -16.82 -30.03 -6.52
CA LYS A 28 -17.93 -30.94 -6.16
C LYS A 28 -19.07 -30.92 -7.19
N GLU A 29 -19.26 -29.84 -7.90
CA GLU A 29 -20.32 -29.68 -8.90
C GLU A 29 -19.99 -30.36 -10.23
N ILE A 30 -18.71 -30.71 -10.50
CA ILE A 30 -18.29 -31.34 -11.74
C ILE A 30 -18.85 -32.77 -11.82
N LYS A 31 -19.59 -33.06 -12.88
CA LYS A 31 -20.19 -34.39 -13.15
C LYS A 31 -19.56 -35.10 -14.33
N SER A 32 -18.97 -34.36 -15.25
CA SER A 32 -18.31 -34.86 -16.44
C SER A 32 -17.15 -33.97 -16.82
N SER A 33 -16.20 -34.46 -17.56
CA SER A 33 -15.03 -33.72 -18.03
C SER A 33 -14.85 -33.89 -19.53
N LYS A 34 -14.32 -32.84 -20.18
CA LYS A 34 -13.84 -32.88 -21.55
C LYS A 34 -12.49 -33.62 -21.69
N PHE A 35 -11.84 -33.95 -20.59
CA PHE A 35 -10.56 -34.63 -20.61
C PHE A 35 -10.71 -36.15 -20.52
N GLU A 36 -9.90 -36.85 -21.31
CA GLU A 36 -9.71 -38.29 -21.23
C GLU A 36 -8.38 -38.60 -20.54
N LEU A 37 -8.42 -39.50 -19.53
CA LEU A 37 -7.23 -39.95 -18.81
C LEU A 37 -6.50 -41.02 -19.62
N ILE A 38 -5.22 -40.78 -19.94
CA ILE A 38 -4.35 -41.68 -20.65
C ILE A 38 -3.28 -42.16 -19.68
N LEU A 39 -3.21 -43.46 -19.51
CA LEU A 39 -2.21 -44.12 -18.65
C LEU A 39 -1.19 -44.81 -19.52
N GLY A 40 0.07 -44.50 -19.36
CA GLY A 40 1.17 -45.14 -20.03
C GLY A 40 1.61 -46.45 -19.36
N LYS A 41 2.82 -46.88 -19.66
CA LYS A 41 3.39 -48.13 -19.09
C LYS A 41 3.94 -47.95 -17.70
N ASP A 42 4.39 -46.77 -17.37
CA ASP A 42 4.88 -46.35 -16.04
C ASP A 42 3.75 -45.77 -15.21
N ASN A 43 3.74 -45.99 -13.91
CA ASN A 43 2.76 -45.41 -13.00
C ASN A 43 2.82 -43.88 -12.94
N LEU A 44 3.91 -43.27 -13.37
CA LEU A 44 4.10 -41.82 -13.46
C LEU A 44 3.76 -41.28 -14.86
N ASP A 45 3.54 -42.16 -15.84
CA ASP A 45 3.16 -41.76 -17.19
C ASP A 45 1.64 -41.58 -17.29
N ILE A 46 1.20 -40.46 -16.63
CA ILE A 46 -0.21 -40.07 -16.60
C ILE A 46 -0.37 -38.82 -17.45
N ASN A 47 -1.15 -38.88 -18.51
CA ASN A 47 -1.46 -37.77 -19.38
C ASN A 47 -2.98 -37.49 -19.39
N LEU A 48 -3.36 -36.30 -19.79
CA LEU A 48 -4.75 -35.96 -20.09
C LEU A 48 -4.85 -35.48 -21.54
N LYS A 49 -5.91 -35.89 -22.21
CA LYS A 49 -6.22 -35.49 -23.59
C LYS A 49 -7.49 -34.66 -23.58
N ASP A 50 -7.43 -33.42 -24.03
CA ASP A 50 -8.61 -32.57 -24.27
C ASP A 50 -9.35 -33.12 -25.49
N THR A 51 -10.54 -33.69 -25.31
CA THR A 51 -11.33 -34.32 -26.38
C THR A 51 -11.99 -33.31 -27.31
N SER A 52 -12.03 -32.02 -26.93
CA SER A 52 -12.61 -30.95 -27.75
C SER A 52 -11.77 -30.65 -29.00
N ASP A 53 -10.45 -30.78 -28.90
CA ASP A 53 -9.50 -30.49 -29.98
C ASP A 53 -8.43 -31.56 -30.16
N ASN A 54 -8.48 -32.64 -29.40
CA ASN A 54 -7.53 -33.74 -29.38
C ASN A 54 -6.11 -33.38 -28.92
N THR A 55 -5.94 -32.33 -28.13
CA THR A 55 -4.63 -31.89 -27.61
C THR A 55 -4.29 -32.62 -26.32
N PHE A 56 -3.03 -32.99 -26.13
CA PHE A 56 -2.52 -33.59 -24.89
C PHE A 56 -1.93 -32.52 -23.98
N LEU A 57 -1.96 -32.74 -22.65
CA LEU A 57 -1.29 -31.87 -21.70
C LEU A 57 0.23 -31.89 -21.86
N TYR A 58 0.79 -33.03 -22.23
CA TYR A 58 2.21 -33.22 -22.47
C TYR A 58 2.40 -33.98 -23.80
N GLU A 59 3.43 -33.66 -24.55
CA GLU A 59 3.83 -34.46 -25.70
C GLU A 59 4.52 -35.76 -25.24
N ASN A 60 5.44 -35.62 -24.27
CA ASN A 60 6.10 -36.72 -23.58
C ASN A 60 6.16 -36.45 -22.07
N VAL A 61 5.27 -37.09 -21.33
CA VAL A 61 5.12 -36.86 -19.87
C VAL A 61 6.45 -37.03 -19.14
N ILE A 62 7.12 -38.16 -19.35
CA ILE A 62 8.31 -38.53 -18.57
C ILE A 62 9.48 -37.59 -18.87
N ASP A 63 9.73 -37.27 -20.14
CA ASP A 63 10.85 -36.42 -20.55
C ASP A 63 10.62 -34.96 -20.09
N GLU A 64 9.40 -34.44 -20.26
CA GLU A 64 9.07 -33.06 -19.83
C GLU A 64 9.17 -32.89 -18.33
N LEU A 65 8.56 -33.79 -17.53
CA LEU A 65 8.62 -33.75 -16.09
C LEU A 65 10.04 -33.91 -15.53
N ASN A 66 10.84 -34.79 -16.10
CA ASN A 66 12.24 -34.97 -15.74
C ASN A 66 13.07 -33.74 -16.05
N SER A 67 12.87 -33.11 -17.21
CA SER A 67 13.53 -31.85 -17.58
C SER A 67 13.24 -30.74 -16.61
N MET A 68 11.95 -30.55 -16.27
CA MET A 68 11.53 -29.55 -15.25
C MET A 68 12.13 -29.88 -13.89
N LEU A 69 12.00 -31.14 -13.43
CA LEU A 69 12.52 -31.56 -12.13
C LEU A 69 14.02 -31.32 -11.99
N ASN A 70 14.80 -31.62 -13.03
CA ASN A 70 16.24 -31.37 -13.09
C ASN A 70 16.53 -29.87 -12.96
N THR A 71 15.81 -29.01 -13.68
CA THR A 71 15.94 -27.57 -13.61
C THR A 71 15.64 -27.06 -12.22
N TYR A 72 14.57 -27.53 -11.60
CA TYR A 72 14.17 -27.09 -10.25
C TYR A 72 15.12 -27.59 -9.17
N ASN A 73 15.67 -28.79 -9.29
CA ASN A 73 16.66 -29.34 -8.36
C ASN A 73 18.05 -28.73 -8.53
N ASP A 74 18.33 -28.08 -9.65
CA ASP A 74 19.59 -27.37 -9.88
C ASP A 74 19.46 -25.86 -9.60
N LYS A 75 18.72 -25.16 -10.43
CA LYS A 75 18.63 -23.68 -10.43
C LYS A 75 17.75 -23.14 -9.31
N TYR A 76 16.64 -23.83 -9.02
CA TYR A 76 15.62 -23.34 -8.09
C TYR A 76 15.56 -24.10 -6.76
N LEU A 77 16.58 -24.89 -6.45
CA LEU A 77 16.64 -25.77 -5.27
C LEU A 77 16.30 -25.07 -3.94
N LEU A 78 16.70 -23.81 -3.78
CA LEU A 78 16.55 -23.05 -2.54
C LEU A 78 15.39 -22.04 -2.59
N TYR A 79 14.56 -22.07 -3.61
CA TYR A 79 13.41 -21.17 -3.73
C TYR A 79 12.30 -21.56 -2.75
N PRO A 80 11.92 -20.69 -1.81
CA PRO A 80 10.87 -21.02 -0.85
C PRO A 80 9.47 -21.05 -1.44
N VAL A 81 9.22 -20.25 -2.48
CA VAL A 81 7.93 -20.17 -3.17
C VAL A 81 8.14 -20.36 -4.66
N LEU A 82 7.37 -21.28 -5.24
CA LEU A 82 7.31 -21.53 -6.66
C LEU A 82 5.89 -21.23 -7.16
N TYR A 83 5.79 -20.68 -8.37
CA TYR A 83 4.52 -20.30 -8.98
C TYR A 83 4.35 -20.96 -10.34
N PHE A 84 3.25 -21.68 -10.52
CA PHE A 84 2.93 -22.37 -11.76
C PHE A 84 1.56 -21.94 -12.29
N TYR A 85 1.47 -21.79 -13.60
CA TYR A 85 0.22 -21.74 -14.31
C TYR A 85 -0.06 -23.10 -14.94
N GLY A 86 -1.13 -23.73 -14.47
CA GLY A 86 -1.52 -25.10 -14.80
C GLY A 86 -1.17 -26.11 -13.70
N PHE A 87 -2.14 -26.98 -13.41
CA PHE A 87 -1.94 -28.08 -12.46
C PHE A 87 -1.22 -29.28 -13.11
N GLY A 88 -1.44 -29.44 -14.41
CA GLY A 88 -0.92 -30.59 -15.16
C GLY A 88 -1.41 -31.90 -14.56
N ASN A 89 -0.54 -32.90 -14.53
CA ASN A 89 -0.84 -34.19 -13.86
C ASN A 89 -0.48 -34.19 -12.36
N GLY A 90 0.05 -33.11 -11.83
CA GLY A 90 0.39 -32.96 -10.41
C GLY A 90 1.62 -33.74 -9.93
N ILE A 91 2.21 -34.60 -10.75
CA ILE A 91 3.35 -35.45 -10.36
C ILE A 91 4.59 -34.61 -10.05
N LEU A 92 4.86 -33.59 -10.86
CA LEU A 92 5.97 -32.66 -10.61
C LEU A 92 5.87 -32.04 -9.22
N PHE A 93 4.69 -31.62 -8.81
CA PHE A 93 4.49 -31.01 -7.48
C PHE A 93 4.76 -32.01 -6.36
N LYS A 94 4.36 -33.28 -6.51
CA LYS A 94 4.70 -34.34 -5.54
C LYS A 94 6.20 -34.53 -5.40
N ALA A 95 6.94 -34.49 -6.52
CA ALA A 95 8.41 -34.61 -6.52
C ALA A 95 9.07 -33.36 -5.89
N LEU A 96 8.66 -32.15 -6.29
CA LEU A 96 9.22 -30.89 -5.77
C LEU A 96 8.95 -30.69 -4.26
N LEU A 97 7.79 -31.15 -3.77
CA LEU A 97 7.42 -31.06 -2.36
C LEU A 97 8.20 -31.99 -1.44
N GLN A 98 9.01 -32.94 -1.98
CA GLN A 98 10.01 -33.66 -1.18
C GLN A 98 11.15 -32.72 -0.72
N ASN A 99 11.41 -31.64 -1.46
CA ASN A 99 12.37 -30.63 -1.04
C ASN A 99 11.76 -29.71 0.04
N LYS A 100 12.36 -29.74 1.24
CA LYS A 100 11.91 -28.95 2.38
C LYS A 100 12.11 -27.44 2.20
N ASN A 101 13.00 -27.02 1.27
CA ASN A 101 13.19 -25.61 0.95
C ASN A 101 11.96 -25.00 0.26
N HIS A 102 11.22 -25.79 -0.53
CA HIS A 102 9.96 -25.36 -1.13
C HIS A 102 8.86 -25.32 -0.06
N GLN A 103 8.68 -24.15 0.53
CA GLN A 103 7.66 -23.95 1.56
C GLN A 103 6.26 -23.94 0.96
N HIS A 104 6.10 -23.27 -0.18
CA HIS A 104 4.84 -23.20 -0.91
C HIS A 104 5.05 -23.39 -2.41
N ILE A 105 4.20 -24.21 -3.01
CA ILE A 105 3.98 -24.26 -4.47
C ILE A 105 2.59 -23.72 -4.72
N VAL A 106 2.50 -22.60 -5.46
CA VAL A 106 1.25 -21.92 -5.81
C VAL A 106 0.90 -22.26 -7.25
N VAL A 107 -0.25 -22.87 -7.46
CA VAL A 107 -0.72 -23.32 -8.75
C VAL A 107 -2.00 -22.58 -9.12
N PHE A 108 -1.97 -21.88 -10.24
CA PHE A 108 -3.12 -21.22 -10.84
C PHE A 108 -3.66 -22.09 -11.95
N GLU A 109 -4.91 -22.50 -11.88
CA GLU A 109 -5.53 -23.37 -12.87
C GLU A 109 -6.77 -22.73 -13.48
N LYS A 110 -6.86 -22.78 -14.80
CA LYS A 110 -8.01 -22.31 -15.58
C LYS A 110 -9.06 -23.39 -15.73
N ASP A 111 -8.63 -24.60 -16.12
CA ASP A 111 -9.48 -25.76 -16.38
C ASP A 111 -9.56 -26.66 -15.14
N ILE A 112 -10.43 -26.30 -14.19
CA ILE A 112 -10.55 -27.03 -12.91
C ILE A 112 -10.92 -28.52 -13.05
N GLU A 113 -11.38 -28.95 -14.23
CA GLU A 113 -11.61 -30.37 -14.54
C GLU A 113 -10.32 -31.18 -14.47
N ILE A 114 -9.17 -30.56 -14.76
CA ILE A 114 -7.83 -31.18 -14.60
C ILE A 114 -7.58 -31.51 -13.14
N ILE A 115 -7.83 -30.54 -12.23
CA ILE A 115 -7.70 -30.75 -10.79
C ILE A 115 -8.67 -31.83 -10.33
N TRP A 116 -9.92 -31.77 -10.81
CA TRP A 116 -10.95 -32.75 -10.47
C TRP A 116 -10.53 -34.17 -10.80
N ILE A 117 -9.98 -34.43 -11.99
CA ILE A 117 -9.48 -35.73 -12.39
C ILE A 117 -8.30 -36.15 -11.50
N MET A 118 -7.30 -35.28 -11.37
CA MET A 118 -6.07 -35.62 -10.66
C MET A 118 -6.28 -35.82 -9.16
N PHE A 119 -7.27 -35.16 -8.55
CA PHE A 119 -7.66 -35.41 -7.14
C PHE A 119 -8.32 -36.78 -6.92
N HIS A 120 -8.81 -37.43 -8.00
CA HIS A 120 -9.25 -38.84 -7.94
C HIS A 120 -8.09 -39.82 -8.09
N ILE A 121 -6.93 -39.35 -8.58
CA ILE A 121 -5.80 -40.22 -8.93
C ILE A 121 -4.64 -40.12 -7.94
N LEU A 122 -4.34 -38.92 -7.44
CA LEU A 122 -3.20 -38.65 -6.54
C LEU A 122 -3.65 -38.05 -5.21
N ASP A 123 -2.98 -38.48 -4.14
CA ASP A 123 -3.21 -37.94 -2.80
C ASP A 123 -2.37 -36.69 -2.55
N PHE A 124 -3.02 -35.51 -2.45
CA PHE A 124 -2.43 -34.23 -2.10
C PHE A 124 -2.88 -33.74 -0.73
N SER A 125 -3.64 -34.52 0.01
CA SER A 125 -4.31 -34.08 1.24
C SER A 125 -3.35 -33.48 2.27
N ASN A 126 -2.19 -34.08 2.47
CA ASN A 126 -1.18 -33.58 3.40
C ASN A 126 -0.61 -32.22 2.95
N GLU A 127 -0.26 -32.08 1.69
CA GLU A 127 0.35 -30.87 1.14
C GLU A 127 -0.66 -29.70 1.07
N LEU A 128 -1.94 -30.00 0.79
CA LEU A 128 -3.03 -29.03 0.80
C LEU A 128 -3.33 -28.56 2.24
N GLN A 129 -3.43 -29.48 3.21
CA GLN A 129 -3.72 -29.14 4.60
C GLN A 129 -2.66 -28.25 5.22
N ASN A 130 -1.38 -28.50 4.89
CA ASN A 130 -0.24 -27.73 5.39
C ASN A 130 0.04 -26.46 4.54
N SER A 131 -0.81 -26.18 3.55
CA SER A 131 -0.64 -25.09 2.59
C SER A 131 0.69 -25.14 1.81
N ARG A 132 1.39 -26.27 1.79
CA ARG A 132 2.59 -26.45 0.98
C ARG A 132 2.26 -26.51 -0.51
N LEU A 133 1.06 -27.01 -0.86
CA LEU A 133 0.45 -26.90 -2.18
C LEU A 133 -0.78 -26.01 -2.06
N MET A 134 -0.78 -24.90 -2.78
CA MET A 134 -1.90 -23.98 -2.89
C MET A 134 -2.46 -24.04 -4.30
N VAL A 135 -3.71 -24.46 -4.45
CA VAL A 135 -4.37 -24.58 -5.75
C VAL A 135 -5.48 -23.54 -5.86
N LEU A 136 -5.44 -22.74 -6.92
CA LEU A 136 -6.27 -21.55 -7.10
C LEU A 136 -6.89 -21.55 -8.50
N GLN A 137 -8.18 -21.33 -8.59
CA GLN A 137 -8.86 -21.15 -9.87
C GLN A 137 -8.73 -19.70 -10.32
N THR A 138 -8.18 -19.46 -11.55
CA THR A 138 -7.90 -18.09 -12.02
C THR A 138 -9.12 -17.21 -12.09
N SER A 139 -10.28 -17.75 -12.46
CA SER A 139 -11.53 -16.99 -12.58
C SER A 139 -12.17 -16.56 -11.25
N SER A 140 -11.72 -17.12 -10.12
CA SER A 140 -12.25 -16.81 -8.78
C SER A 140 -11.40 -15.80 -8.00
N LEU A 141 -10.30 -15.30 -8.58
CA LEU A 141 -9.37 -14.41 -7.90
C LEU A 141 -9.87 -12.96 -7.99
N ASP A 142 -10.21 -12.40 -6.84
CA ASP A 142 -10.62 -11.01 -6.71
C ASP A 142 -9.48 -10.11 -6.18
N ILE A 143 -9.75 -8.81 -6.11
CA ILE A 143 -8.79 -7.82 -5.63
C ILE A 143 -8.37 -8.04 -4.18
N GLU A 144 -9.28 -8.58 -3.35
CA GLU A 144 -9.02 -8.87 -1.94
C GLU A 144 -8.03 -10.02 -1.80
N PHE A 145 -8.20 -11.08 -2.62
CA PHE A 145 -7.24 -12.17 -2.70
C PHE A 145 -5.84 -11.65 -3.05
N PHE A 146 -5.70 -10.89 -4.16
CA PHE A 146 -4.39 -10.38 -4.57
C PHE A 146 -3.74 -9.50 -3.51
N SER A 147 -4.50 -8.61 -2.87
CA SER A 147 -4.02 -7.73 -1.81
C SER A 147 -3.48 -8.51 -0.62
N ASN A 148 -4.26 -9.47 -0.11
CA ASN A 148 -3.88 -10.29 1.04
C ASN A 148 -2.71 -11.21 0.73
N PHE A 149 -2.74 -11.88 -0.43
CA PHE A 149 -1.71 -12.79 -0.88
C PHE A 149 -0.36 -12.09 -1.04
N CYS A 150 -0.32 -11.00 -1.83
CA CYS A 150 0.92 -10.28 -2.11
C CYS A 150 1.47 -9.48 -0.91
N SER A 151 0.69 -9.28 0.16
CA SER A 151 1.14 -8.60 1.39
C SER A 151 1.56 -9.58 2.49
N SER A 152 1.28 -10.87 2.35
CA SER A 152 1.57 -11.88 3.36
C SER A 152 2.96 -12.51 3.18
N LYS A 153 3.60 -12.86 4.30
CA LYS A 153 4.82 -13.67 4.28
C LYS A 153 4.46 -15.15 4.01
N PRO A 154 5.27 -15.90 3.25
CA PRO A 154 6.56 -15.51 2.67
C PRO A 154 6.46 -14.86 1.27
N PHE A 155 5.26 -14.77 0.65
CA PHE A 155 5.06 -14.31 -0.73
C PHE A 155 5.63 -12.90 -0.93
N PHE A 156 5.32 -11.97 -0.03
CA PHE A 156 5.85 -10.61 -0.03
C PHE A 156 7.38 -10.60 0.05
N GLN A 157 7.94 -11.34 1.01
CA GLN A 157 9.38 -11.37 1.28
C GLN A 157 10.20 -11.85 0.07
N PHE A 158 9.65 -12.80 -0.71
CA PHE A 158 10.31 -13.36 -1.88
C PHE A 158 9.80 -12.78 -3.20
N SER A 159 9.07 -11.67 -3.18
CA SER A 159 8.49 -11.06 -4.38
C SER A 159 9.51 -10.62 -5.44
N ARG A 160 10.75 -10.28 -5.03
CA ARG A 160 11.85 -9.93 -5.96
C ARG A 160 12.40 -11.09 -6.79
N ILE A 161 12.07 -12.31 -6.41
CA ILE A 161 12.46 -13.53 -7.14
C ILE A 161 11.23 -14.26 -7.71
N TYR A 162 10.08 -13.56 -7.73
CA TYR A 162 8.86 -14.07 -8.34
C TYR A 162 9.04 -14.30 -9.85
N PHE A 163 8.57 -15.44 -10.31
CA PHE A 163 8.33 -15.77 -11.72
C PHE A 163 7.15 -16.74 -11.80
N LEU A 164 6.44 -16.73 -12.92
CA LEU A 164 5.33 -17.65 -13.20
C LEU A 164 5.73 -18.58 -14.32
N GLU A 165 5.76 -19.89 -14.04
CA GLU A 165 6.12 -20.93 -14.99
C GLU A 165 4.87 -21.59 -15.56
N LEU A 166 4.85 -21.88 -16.88
CA LEU A 166 3.81 -22.71 -17.48
C LEU A 166 4.11 -24.19 -17.22
N MET A 167 3.10 -24.93 -16.75
CA MET A 167 3.28 -26.35 -16.43
C MET A 167 3.58 -27.22 -17.64
N SER A 168 3.04 -26.90 -18.81
CA SER A 168 3.31 -27.51 -20.09
C SER A 168 2.90 -26.59 -21.22
N HIS A 169 3.24 -26.95 -22.44
CA HIS A 169 2.88 -26.18 -23.62
C HIS A 169 1.35 -26.12 -23.88
N TYR A 170 0.59 -27.05 -23.35
CA TYR A 170 -0.87 -27.00 -23.37
C TYR A 170 -1.44 -25.67 -22.87
N TYR A 171 -0.82 -25.05 -21.84
CA TYR A 171 -1.29 -23.80 -21.20
C TYR A 171 -0.97 -22.55 -22.01
N GLU A 172 -0.21 -22.60 -23.08
CA GLU A 172 0.02 -21.47 -23.99
C GLU A 172 -1.28 -20.99 -24.64
N ARG A 173 -2.28 -21.86 -24.78
CA ARG A 173 -3.62 -21.50 -25.25
C ARG A 173 -4.33 -20.46 -24.40
N PHE A 174 -3.92 -20.30 -23.15
CA PHE A 174 -4.47 -19.35 -22.17
C PHE A 174 -3.60 -18.10 -22.02
N HIS A 175 -2.78 -17.77 -23.04
CA HIS A 175 -1.79 -16.68 -22.96
C HIS A 175 -2.37 -15.35 -22.47
N GLU A 176 -3.60 -14.98 -22.84
CA GLU A 176 -4.26 -13.75 -22.34
C GLU A 176 -4.50 -13.80 -20.82
N ASP A 177 -5.01 -14.93 -20.32
CA ASP A 177 -5.25 -15.16 -18.88
C ASP A 177 -3.92 -15.17 -18.09
N VAL A 178 -2.89 -15.82 -18.65
CA VAL A 178 -1.53 -15.83 -18.07
C VAL A 178 -0.94 -14.43 -17.98
N LEU A 179 -1.04 -13.64 -19.04
CA LEU A 179 -0.51 -12.28 -19.07
C LEU A 179 -1.27 -11.38 -18.09
N GLU A 180 -2.61 -11.48 -18.03
CA GLU A 180 -3.42 -10.70 -17.08
C GLU A 180 -3.11 -11.08 -15.63
N LEU A 181 -3.04 -12.37 -15.31
CA LEU A 181 -2.68 -12.87 -13.98
C LEU A 181 -1.30 -12.39 -13.55
N ASN A 182 -0.29 -12.60 -14.42
CA ASN A 182 1.09 -12.21 -14.15
C ASN A 182 1.21 -10.68 -13.93
N LYS A 183 0.50 -9.89 -14.74
CA LYS A 183 0.44 -8.43 -14.59
C LYS A 183 -0.17 -8.05 -13.25
N LYS A 184 -1.31 -8.65 -12.86
CA LYS A 184 -1.97 -8.38 -11.58
C LYS A 184 -1.08 -8.71 -10.39
N LEU A 185 -0.40 -9.86 -10.41
CA LEU A 185 0.53 -10.26 -9.35
C LEU A 185 1.70 -9.28 -9.25
N ALA A 186 2.36 -8.94 -10.38
CA ALA A 186 3.48 -8.01 -10.39
C ALA A 186 3.09 -6.60 -9.92
N GLU A 187 1.95 -6.07 -10.37
CA GLU A 187 1.43 -4.78 -9.94
C GLU A 187 1.05 -4.76 -8.45
N THR A 188 0.46 -5.85 -7.95
CA THR A 188 0.07 -5.94 -6.54
C THR A 188 1.29 -6.11 -5.63
N PHE A 189 2.29 -6.90 -6.00
CA PHE A 189 3.57 -6.95 -5.28
C PHE A 189 4.24 -5.58 -5.22
N LYS A 190 4.31 -4.87 -6.36
CA LYS A 190 4.84 -3.51 -6.41
C LYS A 190 4.07 -2.58 -5.47
N TYR A 191 2.74 -2.63 -5.50
CA TYR A 191 1.88 -1.85 -4.61
C TYR A 191 2.12 -2.18 -3.14
N SER A 192 2.21 -3.47 -2.79
CA SER A 192 2.51 -3.91 -1.42
C SER A 192 3.85 -3.38 -0.93
N ILE A 193 4.90 -3.39 -1.76
CA ILE A 193 6.21 -2.82 -1.40
C ILE A 193 6.08 -1.31 -1.14
N LEU A 194 5.40 -0.57 -2.04
CA LEU A 194 5.22 0.88 -1.89
C LEU A 194 4.39 1.25 -0.66
N SER A 195 3.42 0.42 -0.28
CA SER A 195 2.56 0.67 0.89
C SER A 195 3.28 0.52 2.24
N HIS A 196 4.39 -0.22 2.29
CA HIS A 196 5.25 -0.32 3.49
C HIS A 196 6.21 0.87 3.67
N GLY A 197 6.17 1.84 2.72
CA GLY A 197 7.10 2.95 2.66
C GLY A 197 8.42 2.53 1.99
N ASN A 198 8.82 3.29 1.00
CA ASN A 198 10.02 3.01 0.20
C ASN A 198 11.22 3.88 0.59
N ASP A 199 10.99 4.93 1.40
CA ASP A 199 12.01 5.90 1.77
C ASP A 199 11.97 6.21 3.28
N PRO A 200 13.01 5.81 4.03
CA PRO A 200 13.15 6.18 5.45
C PRO A 200 13.28 7.69 5.68
N LEU A 201 13.78 8.45 4.69
CA LEU A 201 13.85 9.92 4.79
C LEU A 201 12.45 10.56 4.73
N ASP A 202 11.55 10.01 3.90
CA ASP A 202 10.15 10.43 3.90
C ASP A 202 9.46 10.11 5.25
N ALA A 203 9.76 8.96 5.84
CA ALA A 203 9.28 8.61 7.18
C ALA A 203 9.80 9.58 8.25
N LEU A 204 11.10 9.93 8.19
CA LEU A 204 11.72 10.90 9.08
C LEU A 204 11.10 12.27 8.95
N GLN A 205 10.94 12.79 7.73
CA GLN A 205 10.27 14.05 7.46
C GLN A 205 8.85 14.09 8.05
N GLY A 206 8.11 12.97 7.93
CA GLY A 206 6.80 12.86 8.54
C GLY A 206 6.81 12.95 10.06
N ILE A 207 7.82 12.37 10.73
CA ILE A 207 8.00 12.46 12.19
C ILE A 207 8.34 13.89 12.58
N GLU A 208 9.29 14.54 11.88
CA GLU A 208 9.68 15.94 12.11
C GLU A 208 8.49 16.89 12.07
N GLN A 209 7.77 16.86 10.97
CA GLN A 209 6.64 17.74 10.71
C GLN A 209 5.49 17.48 11.71
N PHE A 210 5.22 16.21 12.02
CA PHE A 210 4.22 15.85 13.01
C PHE A 210 4.54 16.43 14.39
N VAL A 211 5.78 16.26 14.87
CA VAL A 211 6.19 16.77 16.20
C VAL A 211 6.14 18.29 16.24
N TYR A 212 6.57 18.95 15.17
CA TYR A 212 6.47 20.41 15.05
C TYR A 212 5.01 20.91 15.12
N ASN A 213 4.09 20.20 14.45
CA ASN A 213 2.68 20.57 14.33
C ASN A 213 1.83 20.21 15.57
N LEU A 214 2.37 19.44 16.53
CA LEU A 214 1.64 18.99 17.73
C LEU A 214 0.94 20.10 18.52
N PRO A 215 1.57 21.28 18.81
CA PRO A 215 0.90 22.33 19.55
C PRO A 215 -0.38 22.81 18.87
N GLN A 216 -0.34 22.99 17.56
CA GLN A 216 -1.49 23.44 16.77
C GLN A 216 -2.57 22.37 16.69
N MET A 217 -2.17 21.09 16.51
CA MET A 217 -3.13 19.99 16.53
C MET A 217 -3.90 19.92 17.85
N ILE A 218 -3.21 20.12 18.97
CA ILE A 218 -3.81 19.98 20.31
C ILE A 218 -4.67 21.19 20.69
N THR A 219 -4.35 22.36 20.19
CA THR A 219 -5.06 23.60 20.54
C THR A 219 -6.22 23.96 19.59
N HIS A 220 -6.39 23.23 18.50
CA HIS A 220 -7.48 23.43 17.54
C HIS A 220 -8.52 22.30 17.61
N PRO A 221 -9.69 22.44 16.94
CA PRO A 221 -10.73 21.42 16.93
C PRO A 221 -10.22 20.06 16.45
N SER A 222 -10.69 18.98 17.08
CA SER A 222 -10.28 17.62 16.74
C SER A 222 -11.11 17.07 15.58
N TYR A 223 -10.58 16.02 14.93
CA TYR A 223 -11.34 15.25 13.94
C TYR A 223 -12.60 14.61 14.53
N LYS A 224 -12.56 14.25 15.82
CA LYS A 224 -13.73 13.73 16.54
C LYS A 224 -14.83 14.78 16.67
N GLU A 225 -14.45 16.03 16.96
CA GLU A 225 -15.38 17.17 16.99
C GLU A 225 -15.98 17.40 15.59
N LEU A 226 -15.16 17.42 14.54
CA LEU A 226 -15.62 17.52 13.16
C LEU A 226 -16.69 16.45 12.85
N LEU A 227 -16.41 15.19 13.15
CA LEU A 227 -17.36 14.11 12.89
C LEU A 227 -18.66 14.26 13.70
N SER A 228 -18.57 14.72 14.96
CA SER A 228 -19.75 14.89 15.81
C SER A 228 -20.69 15.98 15.32
N LYS A 229 -20.14 17.05 14.75
CA LYS A 229 -20.88 18.26 14.34
C LYS A 229 -21.29 18.27 12.87
N ARG A 230 -20.63 17.49 12.02
CA ARG A 230 -20.71 17.65 10.56
C ARG A 230 -21.27 16.43 9.81
N LYS A 231 -21.51 15.30 10.49
CA LYS A 231 -22.15 14.13 9.86
C LYS A 231 -23.59 14.43 9.47
N ASN A 232 -24.00 13.91 8.30
CA ASN A 232 -25.37 13.97 7.79
C ASN A 232 -25.90 15.39 7.51
N LEU A 233 -25.04 16.38 7.31
CA LEU A 233 -25.48 17.73 6.97
C LEU A 233 -25.94 17.83 5.50
N SER A 234 -25.44 16.96 4.64
CA SER A 234 -25.79 16.90 3.21
C SER A 234 -25.69 15.48 2.70
N ASP A 235 -26.58 15.10 1.78
CA ASP A 235 -26.49 13.82 1.07
C ASP A 235 -25.43 13.82 -0.04
N THR A 236 -25.02 15.00 -0.55
CA THR A 236 -24.15 15.11 -1.72
C THR A 236 -22.89 15.92 -1.42
N ALA A 237 -21.74 15.33 -1.75
CA ALA A 237 -20.43 15.96 -1.74
C ALA A 237 -19.94 16.24 -3.16
N ILE A 238 -19.38 17.43 -3.39
CA ILE A 238 -18.63 17.78 -4.60
C ILE A 238 -17.16 17.89 -4.25
N ILE A 239 -16.32 17.07 -4.89
CA ILE A 239 -14.87 17.12 -4.73
C ILE A 239 -14.26 17.86 -5.91
N VAL A 240 -13.61 18.98 -5.62
CA VAL A 240 -13.02 19.89 -6.60
C VAL A 240 -11.52 19.67 -6.65
N SER A 241 -11.02 19.15 -7.77
CA SER A 241 -9.61 18.96 -8.07
C SER A 241 -9.13 19.96 -9.13
N THR A 242 -7.82 20.06 -9.36
CA THR A 242 -7.15 21.04 -10.20
C THR A 242 -6.80 20.56 -11.61
N GLY A 243 -7.59 19.61 -12.16
CA GLY A 243 -7.39 19.21 -13.55
C GLY A 243 -7.83 20.27 -14.55
N PRO A 244 -7.35 20.22 -15.81
CA PRO A 244 -7.62 21.23 -16.84
C PRO A 244 -9.11 21.47 -17.12
N SER A 245 -9.98 20.49 -16.87
CA SER A 245 -11.43 20.60 -17.09
C SER A 245 -12.14 21.50 -16.07
N LEU A 246 -11.51 21.84 -14.95
CA LEU A 246 -12.15 22.60 -13.86
C LEU A 246 -12.72 23.92 -14.32
N THR A 247 -12.00 24.68 -15.14
CA THR A 247 -12.40 26.03 -15.60
C THR A 247 -13.81 26.07 -16.18
N LYS A 248 -14.18 25.08 -17.00
CA LYS A 248 -15.51 25.02 -17.63
C LYS A 248 -16.64 24.70 -16.65
N GLN A 249 -16.31 24.14 -15.47
CA GLN A 249 -17.27 23.70 -14.46
C GLN A 249 -17.55 24.76 -13.37
N LEU A 250 -16.66 25.76 -13.24
CA LEU A 250 -16.76 26.82 -12.21
C LEU A 250 -18.07 27.61 -12.24
N PRO A 251 -18.62 28.04 -13.43
CA PRO A 251 -19.89 28.77 -13.43
C PRO A 251 -21.05 27.96 -12.87
N LEU A 252 -21.07 26.66 -13.17
CA LEU A 252 -22.12 25.77 -12.68
C LEU A 252 -21.93 25.48 -11.19
N LEU A 253 -20.69 25.26 -10.75
CA LEU A 253 -20.34 25.08 -9.33
C LEU A 253 -20.79 26.31 -8.52
N LYS A 254 -20.52 27.54 -9.00
CA LYS A 254 -20.95 28.77 -8.34
C LYS A 254 -22.46 28.83 -8.15
N LYS A 255 -23.21 28.48 -9.21
CA LYS A 255 -24.68 28.48 -9.17
C LYS A 255 -25.27 27.53 -8.15
N TYR A 256 -24.63 26.37 -7.94
CA TYR A 256 -25.16 25.30 -7.07
C TYR A 256 -24.39 25.14 -5.74
N ALA A 257 -23.46 26.06 -5.43
CA ALA A 257 -22.57 25.97 -4.27
C ALA A 257 -23.30 25.78 -2.93
N ASN A 258 -24.49 26.35 -2.79
CA ASN A 258 -25.29 26.25 -1.56
C ASN A 258 -26.05 24.93 -1.40
N LYS A 259 -26.04 24.04 -2.42
CA LYS A 259 -26.85 22.82 -2.45
C LYS A 259 -26.06 21.53 -2.20
N ALA A 260 -24.74 21.60 -2.10
CA ALA A 260 -23.86 20.46 -1.83
C ALA A 260 -22.78 20.84 -0.84
N THR A 261 -22.21 19.86 -0.14
CA THR A 261 -20.97 20.06 0.60
C THR A 261 -19.80 20.08 -0.38
N ILE A 262 -19.04 21.16 -0.41
CA ILE A 262 -17.90 21.34 -1.33
C ILE A 262 -16.60 21.02 -0.60
N PHE A 263 -15.90 20.01 -1.06
CA PHE A 263 -14.54 19.66 -0.69
C PHE A 263 -13.59 20.12 -1.77
N CYS A 264 -12.56 20.85 -1.41
CA CYS A 264 -11.60 21.43 -2.34
C CYS A 264 -10.20 20.91 -2.05
N ALA A 265 -9.44 20.58 -3.10
CA ALA A 265 -8.00 20.37 -2.96
C ALA A 265 -7.31 21.70 -2.62
N ASP A 266 -6.23 21.64 -1.85
CA ASP A 266 -5.37 22.78 -1.51
C ASP A 266 -5.01 23.63 -2.75
N SER A 267 -4.60 23.00 -3.81
CA SER A 267 -4.24 23.63 -5.09
C SER A 267 -5.42 24.24 -5.84
N ALA A 268 -6.65 23.78 -5.62
CA ALA A 268 -7.86 24.35 -6.21
C ALA A 268 -8.39 25.54 -5.40
N TYR A 269 -7.99 25.69 -4.14
CA TYR A 269 -8.49 26.72 -3.25
C TYR A 269 -8.26 28.15 -3.76
N PRO A 270 -7.03 28.54 -4.22
CA PRO A 270 -6.83 29.88 -4.80
C PRO A 270 -7.67 30.15 -6.06
N ILE A 271 -7.94 29.10 -6.85
CA ILE A 271 -8.80 29.20 -8.04
C ILE A 271 -10.25 29.50 -7.62
N LEU A 272 -10.78 28.73 -6.67
CA LEU A 272 -12.15 28.94 -6.16
C LEU A 272 -12.32 30.31 -5.56
N ALA A 273 -11.33 30.79 -4.79
CA ALA A 273 -11.35 32.14 -4.18
C ALA A 273 -11.40 33.25 -5.26
N LYS A 274 -10.61 33.15 -6.35
CA LYS A 274 -10.66 34.09 -7.47
C LYS A 274 -12.03 34.15 -8.15
N HIS A 275 -12.77 33.03 -8.15
CA HIS A 275 -14.11 32.95 -8.75
C HIS A 275 -15.23 33.19 -7.75
N ASP A 276 -14.90 33.57 -6.52
CA ASP A 276 -15.87 33.78 -5.44
C ASP A 276 -16.79 32.56 -5.22
N ILE A 277 -16.16 31.38 -5.17
CA ILE A 277 -16.80 30.08 -4.88
C ILE A 277 -16.23 29.57 -3.56
N LYS A 278 -17.01 29.65 -2.49
CA LYS A 278 -16.57 29.29 -1.16
C LYS A 278 -16.71 27.77 -0.94
N PRO A 279 -15.61 27.01 -0.76
CA PRO A 279 -15.69 25.63 -0.34
C PRO A 279 -16.05 25.53 1.14
N ASP A 280 -16.68 24.42 1.55
CA ASP A 280 -16.93 24.12 2.96
C ASP A 280 -15.67 23.57 3.63
N TYR A 281 -14.91 22.76 2.87
CA TYR A 281 -13.67 22.14 3.33
C TYR A 281 -12.55 22.31 2.30
N VAL A 282 -11.36 22.65 2.76
CA VAL A 282 -10.12 22.59 1.98
C VAL A 282 -9.23 21.51 2.58
N CYS A 283 -8.87 20.52 1.78
CA CYS A 283 -8.03 19.40 2.21
C CYS A 283 -6.58 19.61 1.78
N MET A 284 -5.63 19.29 2.68
CA MET A 284 -4.20 19.31 2.39
C MET A 284 -3.51 18.07 2.95
N LEU A 285 -2.72 17.42 2.09
CA LEU A 285 -2.09 16.14 2.40
C LEU A 285 -0.56 16.19 2.30
N GLU A 286 -0.02 17.04 1.44
CA GLU A 286 1.37 17.03 1.02
C GLU A 286 2.34 17.63 2.05
N ARG A 287 3.60 17.14 2.04
CA ARG A 287 4.65 17.50 3.01
C ARG A 287 5.63 18.54 2.52
N SER A 288 5.55 18.94 1.24
CA SER A 288 6.51 19.84 0.65
C SER A 288 6.24 21.30 1.01
N GLU A 289 7.32 22.09 1.12
CA GLU A 289 7.20 23.54 1.27
C GLU A 289 6.49 24.18 0.06
N PHE A 290 6.72 23.64 -1.12
CA PHE A 290 6.09 24.08 -2.36
C PHE A 290 4.55 24.04 -2.29
N THR A 291 3.97 22.98 -1.72
CA THR A 291 2.52 22.88 -1.57
C THR A 291 1.98 23.75 -0.44
N ALA A 292 2.79 24.08 0.57
CA ALA A 292 2.42 25.00 1.61
C ALA A 292 2.07 26.40 1.06
N GLU A 293 2.70 26.79 -0.05
CA GLU A 293 2.47 28.09 -0.72
C GLU A 293 1.03 28.28 -1.24
N PHE A 294 0.25 27.19 -1.42
CA PHE A 294 -1.19 27.32 -1.74
C PHE A 294 -1.99 28.02 -0.62
N PHE A 295 -1.44 28.09 0.59
CA PHE A 295 -2.04 28.82 1.70
C PHE A 295 -1.38 30.18 2.01
N ASN A 296 -0.36 30.57 1.24
CA ASN A 296 0.30 31.86 1.41
C ASN A 296 -0.47 32.99 0.70
N HIS A 297 -1.77 33.08 0.99
CA HIS A 297 -2.69 34.11 0.51
C HIS A 297 -3.53 34.61 1.68
N ASP A 298 -4.10 35.80 1.55
CA ASP A 298 -5.07 36.37 2.49
C ASP A 298 -6.31 36.79 1.71
N PHE A 299 -7.38 36.02 1.83
CA PHE A 299 -8.68 36.30 1.22
C PHE A 299 -9.68 36.90 2.25
N GLY A 300 -9.21 37.34 3.42
CA GLY A 300 -9.99 38.01 4.43
C GLY A 300 -11.11 37.17 5.03
N GLU A 301 -12.36 37.66 4.99
CA GLU A 301 -13.53 36.95 5.51
C GLU A 301 -13.77 35.60 4.82
N PHE A 302 -13.35 35.47 3.55
CA PHE A 302 -13.49 34.22 2.83
C PHE A 302 -12.71 33.07 3.50
N ASP A 303 -11.50 33.31 4.02
CA ASP A 303 -10.69 32.32 4.74
C ASP A 303 -11.33 31.90 6.07
N ARG A 304 -12.04 32.79 6.75
CA ARG A 304 -12.60 32.54 8.09
C ARG A 304 -13.78 31.60 8.11
N GLU A 305 -14.53 31.53 7.03
CA GLU A 305 -15.71 30.68 6.90
C GLU A 305 -15.39 29.27 6.40
N VAL A 306 -14.21 29.07 5.80
CA VAL A 306 -13.73 27.79 5.28
C VAL A 306 -13.11 26.93 6.40
N CYS A 307 -13.44 25.66 6.45
CA CYS A 307 -12.82 24.72 7.37
C CYS A 307 -11.66 24.00 6.68
N PHE A 308 -10.41 24.24 7.12
CA PHE A 308 -9.24 23.57 6.54
C PHE A 308 -8.97 22.24 7.25
N ILE A 309 -8.90 21.15 6.49
CA ILE A 309 -8.63 19.81 6.98
C ILE A 309 -7.21 19.41 6.57
N ILE A 310 -6.32 19.39 7.54
CA ILE A 310 -4.88 19.34 7.33
C ILE A 310 -4.33 18.03 7.87
N LYS A 311 -3.56 17.31 7.05
CA LYS A 311 -2.83 16.12 7.53
C LYS A 311 -1.76 16.55 8.53
N SER A 312 -1.62 15.80 9.62
CA SER A 312 -0.72 16.18 10.73
C SER A 312 0.78 16.26 10.34
N VAL A 313 1.14 15.71 9.19
CA VAL A 313 2.51 15.68 8.67
C VAL A 313 2.75 16.64 7.49
N VAL A 314 1.91 17.67 7.30
CA VAL A 314 2.16 18.70 6.29
C VAL A 314 3.32 19.60 6.69
N HIS A 315 3.88 20.31 5.72
CA HIS A 315 4.96 21.26 5.98
C HIS A 315 4.51 22.32 7.00
N PRO A 316 5.33 22.68 8.01
CA PRO A 316 4.98 23.65 9.04
C PRO A 316 4.48 25.00 8.51
N ASN A 317 5.02 25.48 7.38
CA ASN A 317 4.62 26.75 6.78
C ASN A 317 3.13 26.77 6.40
N ALA A 318 2.55 25.63 5.98
CA ALA A 318 1.11 25.58 5.69
C ALA A 318 0.26 25.97 6.90
N ILE A 319 0.61 25.43 8.07
CA ILE A 319 -0.08 25.74 9.33
C ILE A 319 0.24 27.16 9.78
N ASN A 320 1.49 27.61 9.63
CA ASN A 320 1.89 28.97 9.96
C ASN A 320 1.15 30.03 9.11
N TYR A 321 0.88 29.74 7.84
CA TYR A 321 0.06 30.62 6.99
C TYR A 321 -1.40 30.65 7.44
N LEU A 322 -1.97 29.50 7.80
CA LEU A 322 -3.35 29.41 8.30
C LEU A 322 -3.54 30.14 9.62
N THR A 323 -2.66 29.94 10.60
CA THR A 323 -2.77 30.58 11.94
C THR A 323 -2.74 32.10 11.92
N LYS A 324 -2.24 32.72 10.84
CA LYS A 324 -2.23 34.18 10.66
C LYS A 324 -3.59 34.74 10.25
N LYS A 325 -4.48 33.92 9.69
CA LYS A 325 -5.72 34.38 9.05
C LYS A 325 -6.99 33.70 9.54
N THR A 326 -6.91 32.49 10.11
CA THR A 326 -8.08 31.77 10.59
C THR A 326 -7.73 30.78 11.71
N ASP A 327 -8.71 30.54 12.61
CA ASP A 327 -8.67 29.45 13.59
C ASP A 327 -9.52 28.25 13.13
N ASN A 328 -10.14 28.33 11.93
CA ASN A 328 -11.08 27.34 11.46
C ASN A 328 -10.37 26.22 10.70
N PHE A 329 -9.48 25.49 11.38
CA PHE A 329 -8.83 24.33 10.81
C PHE A 329 -8.74 23.17 11.80
N THR A 330 -8.68 21.96 11.26
CA THR A 330 -8.53 20.71 12.02
C THR A 330 -7.32 19.96 11.48
N ILE A 331 -6.40 19.59 12.38
CA ILE A 331 -5.24 18.76 12.02
C ILE A 331 -5.56 17.31 12.34
N VAL A 332 -5.53 16.45 11.32
CA VAL A 332 -5.95 15.05 11.41
C VAL A 332 -4.76 14.10 11.25
N SER A 333 -4.69 13.10 12.11
CA SER A 333 -3.61 12.13 12.13
C SER A 333 -3.84 10.95 11.18
N THR A 334 -2.74 10.28 10.79
CA THR A 334 -2.74 9.00 10.08
C THR A 334 -2.42 7.86 11.04
N TYR A 335 -2.58 6.61 10.56
CA TYR A 335 -2.25 5.41 11.34
C TYR A 335 -0.74 5.08 11.35
N ALA A 336 0.16 6.07 11.18
CA ALA A 336 1.60 5.86 11.26
C ALA A 336 2.02 5.49 12.70
N SER A 337 2.98 4.56 12.83
CA SER A 337 3.34 3.95 14.11
C SER A 337 3.82 4.94 15.16
N PHE A 338 4.64 5.93 14.76
CA PHE A 338 5.10 6.99 15.66
C PHE A 338 3.94 7.85 16.18
N ILE A 339 2.98 8.17 15.30
CA ILE A 339 1.80 8.96 15.66
C ILE A 339 0.94 8.19 16.67
N GLN A 340 0.70 6.90 16.42
CA GLN A 340 -0.05 6.04 17.34
C GLN A 340 0.65 5.85 18.70
N TYR A 341 2.00 5.83 18.71
CA TYR A 341 2.79 5.75 19.94
C TYR A 341 2.49 6.90 20.90
N LEU A 342 2.18 8.11 20.40
CA LEU A 342 1.83 9.26 21.26
C LEU A 342 0.47 9.08 21.95
N LYS A 343 -0.39 8.15 21.48
CA LYS A 343 -1.72 7.87 22.06
C LYS A 343 -2.59 9.13 22.19
N LEU A 344 -2.62 9.95 21.16
CA LEU A 344 -3.47 11.14 21.07
C LEU A 344 -4.80 10.83 20.35
N ASP A 345 -5.41 9.70 20.70
CA ASP A 345 -6.56 9.09 20.01
C ASP A 345 -7.80 10.01 19.99
N TYR A 346 -7.87 10.97 20.89
CA TYR A 346 -8.95 11.97 20.90
C TYR A 346 -8.97 12.81 19.62
N PHE A 347 -7.80 13.09 19.03
CA PHE A 347 -7.70 13.90 17.81
C PHE A 347 -8.07 13.10 16.56
N GLY A 348 -8.25 11.80 16.68
CA GLY A 348 -8.70 10.90 15.62
C GLY A 348 -7.62 10.54 14.62
N TYR A 349 -7.92 9.50 13.86
CA TYR A 349 -7.10 9.00 12.76
C TYR A 349 -8.00 8.69 11.58
N PHE A 350 -7.53 8.93 10.37
CA PHE A 350 -8.15 8.32 9.21
C PHE A 350 -7.15 8.08 8.07
N ASN A 351 -7.47 7.14 7.21
CA ASN A 351 -6.68 6.87 6.02
C ASN A 351 -6.99 7.96 4.97
N MET A 352 -5.96 8.59 4.45
CA MET A 352 -6.10 9.75 3.55
C MET A 352 -5.82 9.41 2.08
N GLY A 353 -5.49 8.15 1.76
CA GLY A 353 -5.15 7.73 0.41
C GLY A 353 -3.87 8.37 -0.15
N PHE A 354 -3.74 8.38 -1.47
CA PHE A 354 -2.52 8.77 -2.18
C PHE A 354 -2.55 10.19 -2.74
N SER A 355 -3.69 10.85 -2.75
CA SER A 355 -3.83 12.25 -3.20
C SER A 355 -4.86 13.00 -2.39
N VAL A 356 -4.87 14.33 -2.51
CA VAL A 356 -5.85 15.18 -1.83
C VAL A 356 -7.29 14.84 -2.21
N ALA A 357 -7.53 14.41 -3.45
CA ALA A 357 -8.85 13.95 -3.89
C ALA A 357 -9.30 12.65 -3.17
N HIS A 358 -8.37 11.72 -2.89
CA HIS A 358 -8.68 10.55 -2.04
C HIS A 358 -9.02 10.98 -0.61
N MET A 359 -8.23 11.89 -0.03
CA MET A 359 -8.49 12.44 1.30
C MET A 359 -9.89 13.07 1.39
N ALA A 360 -10.27 13.87 0.40
CA ALA A 360 -11.59 14.49 0.32
C ALA A 360 -12.71 13.44 0.16
N CYS A 361 -12.47 12.40 -0.65
CA CYS A 361 -13.40 11.28 -0.83
C CYS A 361 -13.62 10.52 0.49
N TYR A 362 -12.56 10.13 1.19
CA TYR A 362 -12.70 9.45 2.48
C TYR A 362 -13.35 10.34 3.54
N LEU A 363 -13.02 11.64 3.57
CA LEU A 363 -13.68 12.57 4.49
C LEU A 363 -15.17 12.66 4.19
N SER A 364 -15.57 12.74 2.93
CA SER A 364 -16.98 12.77 2.54
C SER A 364 -17.75 11.51 2.96
N LEU A 365 -17.11 10.32 2.86
CA LEU A 365 -17.67 9.05 3.37
C LEU A 365 -17.84 9.08 4.89
N HIS A 366 -16.84 9.57 5.63
CA HIS A 366 -16.90 9.67 7.09
C HIS A 366 -17.97 10.66 7.56
N LEU A 367 -18.32 11.65 6.73
CA LEU A 367 -19.42 12.59 6.97
C LEU A 367 -20.78 12.06 6.46
N ASN A 368 -20.85 10.80 5.98
CA ASN A 368 -22.04 10.07 5.54
C ASN A 368 -22.72 10.64 4.27
N HIS A 369 -21.95 11.16 3.31
CA HIS A 369 -22.49 11.53 2.02
C HIS A 369 -22.87 10.29 1.19
N LYS A 370 -24.05 10.29 0.60
CA LYS A 370 -24.57 9.20 -0.26
C LYS A 370 -24.14 9.34 -1.72
N ASN A 371 -23.88 10.58 -2.15
CA ASN A 371 -23.42 10.88 -3.49
C ASN A 371 -22.10 11.65 -3.41
N ILE A 372 -21.08 11.16 -4.11
CA ILE A 372 -19.76 11.81 -4.23
C ILE A 372 -19.56 12.15 -5.70
N ILE A 373 -19.37 13.43 -6.00
CA ILE A 373 -19.22 13.97 -7.35
C ILE A 373 -17.80 14.50 -7.49
N PHE A 374 -17.01 13.96 -8.43
CA PHE A 374 -15.72 14.50 -8.82
C PHE A 374 -15.87 15.48 -9.98
N ILE A 375 -15.24 16.66 -9.85
CA ILE A 375 -15.04 17.65 -10.91
C ILE A 375 -13.56 18.08 -10.96
N GLY A 376 -13.06 18.42 -12.15
CA GLY A 376 -11.63 18.74 -12.32
C GLY A 376 -10.69 17.57 -12.00
N GLN A 377 -11.18 16.33 -11.95
CA GLN A 377 -10.41 15.12 -11.65
C GLN A 377 -9.91 14.45 -12.93
N ASP A 378 -9.18 15.19 -13.75
CA ASP A 378 -8.77 14.75 -15.08
C ASP A 378 -7.79 13.58 -15.05
N LEU A 379 -6.79 13.59 -14.15
CA LEU A 379 -5.70 12.60 -14.10
C LEU A 379 -5.06 12.38 -15.49
N ALA A 380 -5.06 13.40 -16.32
CA ALA A 380 -4.57 13.39 -17.69
C ALA A 380 -4.28 14.82 -18.18
N TYR A 381 -3.44 14.94 -19.18
CA TYR A 381 -3.16 16.20 -19.85
C TYR A 381 -4.32 16.61 -20.76
N ALA A 382 -4.58 17.90 -20.86
CA ALA A 382 -5.44 18.47 -21.89
C ALA A 382 -4.83 18.31 -23.28
N LYS A 383 -5.63 18.51 -24.33
CA LYS A 383 -5.16 18.43 -25.73
C LYS A 383 -4.03 19.39 -26.05
N ASN A 384 -4.00 20.57 -25.40
CA ASN A 384 -2.93 21.59 -25.55
C ASN A 384 -1.68 21.27 -24.70
N GLY A 385 -1.66 20.13 -23.96
CA GLY A 385 -0.55 19.73 -23.10
C GLY A 385 -0.62 20.28 -21.68
N ASN A 386 -1.64 21.04 -21.31
CA ASN A 386 -1.79 21.53 -19.95
C ASN A 386 -2.12 20.39 -18.99
N SER A 387 -1.48 20.43 -17.83
CA SER A 387 -1.73 19.52 -16.69
C SER A 387 -2.73 20.09 -15.68
N HIS A 388 -2.90 21.41 -15.69
CA HIS A 388 -3.75 22.18 -14.78
C HIS A 388 -4.48 23.31 -15.56
N PRO A 389 -5.48 23.96 -14.94
CA PRO A 389 -6.12 25.16 -15.49
C PRO A 389 -5.11 26.31 -15.70
N ASP A 390 -5.42 27.24 -16.60
CA ASP A 390 -4.52 28.37 -16.91
C ASP A 390 -4.31 29.31 -15.72
N ASP A 391 -5.27 29.41 -14.80
CA ASP A 391 -5.20 30.22 -13.58
C ASP A 391 -4.63 29.46 -12.35
N TYR A 392 -4.04 28.29 -12.57
CA TYR A 392 -3.32 27.56 -11.54
C TYR A 392 -2.13 28.38 -11.03
N GLN A 393 -1.94 28.43 -9.72
CA GLN A 393 -0.94 29.26 -9.04
C GLN A 393 0.49 29.05 -9.55
N ASN A 394 0.84 27.81 -9.89
CA ASN A 394 2.17 27.50 -10.42
C ASN A 394 2.16 27.58 -11.95
N SER A 395 2.47 26.54 -12.67
CA SER A 395 2.43 26.49 -14.13
C SER A 395 1.39 25.50 -14.60
N ALA A 396 0.53 25.91 -15.53
CA ALA A 396 -0.45 25.01 -16.14
C ALA A 396 0.17 23.76 -16.80
N THR A 397 1.47 23.81 -17.12
CA THR A 397 2.25 22.70 -17.68
C THR A 397 3.26 22.11 -16.70
N TYR A 398 3.05 22.29 -15.37
CA TYR A 398 4.00 21.84 -14.33
C TYR A 398 4.30 20.34 -14.45
N GLU A 399 3.29 19.49 -14.38
CA GLU A 399 3.46 18.04 -14.44
C GLU A 399 3.93 17.54 -15.81
N SER A 400 3.48 18.18 -16.90
CA SER A 400 3.90 17.78 -18.25
C SER A 400 5.38 18.08 -18.57
N LYS A 401 6.03 18.92 -17.76
CA LYS A 401 7.48 19.13 -17.82
C LYS A 401 8.27 18.17 -16.94
N ALA A 402 7.64 17.62 -15.91
CA ALA A 402 8.28 16.76 -14.91
C ALA A 402 8.24 15.28 -15.27
N HIS A 403 7.26 14.84 -16.08
CA HIS A 403 7.00 13.42 -16.32
C HIS A 403 6.82 13.08 -17.80
N GLU A 404 7.31 11.90 -18.20
CA GLU A 404 7.03 11.35 -19.53
C GLU A 404 5.57 10.90 -19.65
N PRO A 405 4.88 11.27 -20.76
CA PRO A 405 3.50 10.92 -20.96
C PRO A 405 3.32 9.46 -21.36
N ILE A 406 2.31 8.82 -20.80
CA ILE A 406 1.81 7.49 -21.18
C ILE A 406 0.34 7.59 -21.59
N LEU A 407 -0.19 6.58 -22.29
CA LEU A 407 -1.59 6.57 -22.72
C LEU A 407 -2.46 5.85 -21.70
N THR A 408 -3.68 6.36 -21.51
CA THR A 408 -4.74 5.71 -20.73
C THR A 408 -6.10 5.98 -21.38
N LYS A 409 -7.11 5.16 -21.03
CA LYS A 409 -8.45 5.27 -21.58
C LYS A 409 -9.09 6.62 -21.20
N ALA A 410 -9.67 7.30 -22.20
CA ALA A 410 -10.31 8.60 -22.01
C ALA A 410 -11.69 8.47 -21.31
N TYR A 411 -12.13 9.58 -20.67
CA TYR A 411 -13.50 9.78 -20.20
C TYR A 411 -14.51 9.39 -21.28
N GLY A 412 -15.64 8.76 -20.90
CA GLY A 412 -16.60 8.20 -21.83
C GLY A 412 -16.19 6.86 -22.44
N GLY A 413 -15.00 6.38 -22.17
CA GLY A 413 -14.51 5.05 -22.60
C GLY A 413 -14.12 4.95 -24.08
N LYS A 414 -14.13 6.06 -24.83
CA LYS A 414 -13.74 6.09 -26.26
C LYS A 414 -12.44 6.87 -26.44
N GLY A 415 -11.46 6.25 -27.12
CA GLY A 415 -10.15 6.85 -27.35
C GLY A 415 -9.24 6.85 -26.11
N GLU A 416 -8.12 7.54 -26.23
CA GLU A 416 -7.06 7.61 -25.23
C GLU A 416 -6.64 9.04 -24.95
N VAL A 417 -6.12 9.27 -23.75
CA VAL A 417 -5.54 10.53 -23.30
C VAL A 417 -4.15 10.31 -22.72
N LYS A 418 -3.32 11.34 -22.76
CA LYS A 418 -1.98 11.31 -22.15
C LYS A 418 -2.08 11.54 -20.65
N THR A 419 -1.40 10.71 -19.89
CA THR A 419 -1.23 10.79 -18.42
C THR A 419 0.24 10.53 -18.09
N HIS A 420 0.57 10.34 -16.81
CA HIS A 420 1.89 9.87 -16.35
C HIS A 420 1.74 8.86 -15.21
N HIS A 421 2.85 8.22 -14.84
CA HIS A 421 2.84 7.10 -13.86
C HIS A 421 2.21 7.45 -12.51
N VAL A 422 2.46 8.66 -11.98
CA VAL A 422 1.92 9.08 -10.68
C VAL A 422 0.40 9.22 -10.74
N TRP A 423 -0.13 9.89 -11.77
CA TRP A 423 -1.58 10.01 -11.95
C TRP A 423 -2.24 8.67 -12.27
N LEU A 424 -1.55 7.79 -13.00
CA LEU A 424 -2.06 6.45 -13.24
C LEU A 424 -2.17 5.66 -11.92
N MET A 425 -1.19 5.79 -11.03
CA MET A 425 -1.24 5.20 -9.69
C MET A 425 -2.40 5.78 -8.88
N PHE A 426 -2.61 7.10 -8.89
CA PHE A 426 -3.76 7.72 -8.23
C PHE A 426 -5.09 7.21 -8.79
N LYS A 427 -5.19 7.11 -10.12
CA LYS A 427 -6.37 6.58 -10.81
C LYS A 427 -6.69 5.15 -10.40
N GLN A 428 -5.68 4.26 -10.44
CA GLN A 428 -5.85 2.85 -10.08
C GLN A 428 -6.27 2.69 -8.62
N ASN A 429 -5.72 3.50 -7.73
CA ASN A 429 -6.09 3.51 -6.32
C ASN A 429 -7.53 3.96 -6.11
N LEU A 430 -7.93 5.05 -6.79
CA LEU A 430 -9.30 5.55 -6.73
C LEU A 430 -10.31 4.53 -7.29
N GLU A 431 -9.95 3.80 -8.34
CA GLU A 431 -10.77 2.73 -8.90
C GLU A 431 -10.97 1.57 -7.91
N GLN A 432 -9.92 1.18 -7.18
CA GLN A 432 -10.00 0.18 -6.12
C GLN A 432 -10.87 0.65 -4.95
N ASP A 433 -10.74 1.92 -4.57
CA ASP A 433 -11.56 2.50 -3.51
C ASP A 433 -13.04 2.56 -3.90
N ILE A 434 -13.34 2.95 -5.14
CA ILE A 434 -14.71 2.96 -5.67
C ILE A 434 -15.32 1.55 -5.67
N GLU A 435 -14.56 0.53 -6.05
CA GLU A 435 -15.00 -0.87 -6.00
C GLU A 435 -15.37 -1.28 -4.57
N LYS A 436 -14.54 -0.94 -3.58
CA LYS A 436 -14.83 -1.19 -2.16
C LYS A 436 -16.05 -0.42 -1.67
N ILE A 437 -16.17 0.87 -2.03
CA ILE A 437 -17.32 1.70 -1.70
C ILE A 437 -18.60 1.05 -2.21
N GLN A 438 -18.64 0.62 -3.47
CA GLN A 438 -19.82 -0.03 -4.08
C GLN A 438 -20.13 -1.39 -3.46
N LYS A 439 -19.12 -2.13 -3.01
CA LYS A 439 -19.29 -3.45 -2.40
C LYS A 439 -19.85 -3.36 -0.96
N TYR A 440 -19.43 -2.36 -0.19
CA TYR A 440 -19.66 -2.31 1.26
C TYR A 440 -20.50 -1.14 1.74
N LEU A 441 -20.73 -0.11 0.90
CA LEU A 441 -21.46 1.10 1.27
C LEU A 441 -22.57 1.41 0.26
N ASP A 442 -23.65 2.03 0.74
CA ASP A 442 -24.73 2.57 -0.12
C ASP A 442 -24.36 4.01 -0.57
N THR A 443 -23.18 4.16 -1.18
CA THR A 443 -22.70 5.44 -1.69
C THR A 443 -22.40 5.34 -3.18
N LYS A 444 -22.92 6.30 -3.96
CA LYS A 444 -22.68 6.39 -5.39
C LYS A 444 -21.57 7.41 -5.68
N VAL A 445 -20.64 7.00 -6.53
CA VAL A 445 -19.51 7.84 -6.95
C VAL A 445 -19.70 8.23 -8.41
N TYR A 446 -19.72 9.54 -8.67
CA TYR A 446 -19.90 10.12 -9.99
C TYR A 446 -18.63 10.81 -10.47
N ASN A 447 -18.22 10.53 -11.69
CA ASN A 447 -17.21 11.31 -12.40
C ASN A 447 -17.90 12.31 -13.33
N CYS A 448 -17.96 13.56 -12.90
CA CYS A 448 -18.52 14.68 -13.67
C CYS A 448 -17.44 15.61 -14.20
N THR A 449 -16.23 15.11 -14.38
CA THR A 449 -15.08 15.87 -14.92
C THR A 449 -15.30 16.29 -16.37
N GLU A 450 -16.02 15.46 -17.17
CA GLU A 450 -16.31 15.69 -18.59
C GLU A 450 -15.03 15.88 -19.43
N GLY A 451 -13.96 15.20 -19.05
CA GLY A 451 -12.64 15.21 -19.67
C GLY A 451 -11.67 14.31 -18.93
N GLY A 452 -10.41 14.28 -19.39
CA GLY A 452 -9.36 13.51 -18.76
C GLY A 452 -9.47 12.00 -18.92
N ALA A 453 -8.91 11.26 -17.97
CA ALA A 453 -8.89 9.80 -17.95
C ALA A 453 -10.23 9.23 -17.43
N ARG A 454 -10.61 8.07 -17.98
CA ARG A 454 -11.72 7.29 -17.45
C ARG A 454 -11.34 6.73 -16.08
N ILE A 455 -12.23 6.88 -15.09
CA ILE A 455 -12.12 6.28 -13.76
C ILE A 455 -13.11 5.10 -13.73
N LYS A 456 -12.59 3.87 -13.75
CA LYS A 456 -13.41 2.65 -13.74
C LYS A 456 -14.22 2.56 -12.44
N GLY A 457 -15.48 2.15 -12.56
CA GLY A 457 -16.40 2.05 -11.42
C GLY A 457 -17.17 3.33 -11.13
N ALA A 458 -16.65 4.52 -11.43
CA ALA A 458 -17.39 5.76 -11.29
C ALA A 458 -18.48 5.90 -12.37
N ILE A 459 -19.61 6.47 -11.99
CA ILE A 459 -20.74 6.76 -12.90
C ILE A 459 -20.43 8.06 -13.65
N GLU A 460 -20.15 7.95 -14.95
CA GLU A 460 -19.87 9.13 -15.78
C GLU A 460 -21.17 9.86 -16.14
N LYS A 461 -21.29 11.12 -15.76
CA LYS A 461 -22.42 12.01 -16.06
C LYS A 461 -21.94 13.43 -16.31
N PRO A 462 -22.66 14.25 -17.15
CA PRO A 462 -22.41 15.68 -17.21
C PRO A 462 -22.62 16.31 -15.82
N PHE A 463 -21.81 17.33 -15.50
CA PHE A 463 -21.95 18.00 -14.20
C PHE A 463 -23.29 18.70 -14.04
N LEU A 464 -23.86 19.26 -15.12
CA LEU A 464 -25.22 19.82 -15.12
C LEU A 464 -26.24 18.79 -14.68
N TRP A 465 -26.15 17.55 -15.23
CA TRP A 465 -27.06 16.48 -14.84
C TRP A 465 -26.99 16.20 -13.32
N ALA A 466 -25.78 16.13 -12.77
CA ALA A 466 -25.60 15.92 -11.33
C ALA A 466 -26.20 17.07 -10.50
N CYS A 467 -26.00 18.30 -10.94
CA CYS A 467 -26.60 19.48 -10.29
C CYS A 467 -28.13 19.44 -10.29
N GLU A 468 -28.76 19.02 -11.37
CA GLU A 468 -30.22 19.01 -11.51
C GLU A 468 -30.89 17.81 -10.83
N ASN A 469 -30.18 16.67 -10.68
CA ASN A 469 -30.76 15.43 -10.18
C ASN A 469 -30.34 15.06 -8.75
N LEU A 470 -29.23 15.62 -8.23
CA LEU A 470 -28.66 15.25 -6.93
C LEU A 470 -28.64 16.43 -5.93
N LEU A 471 -28.95 17.65 -6.36
CA LEU A 471 -28.88 18.87 -5.56
C LEU A 471 -30.24 19.54 -5.47
N ASP A 472 -31.08 19.04 -4.60
CA ASP A 472 -32.50 19.47 -4.47
C ASP A 472 -32.72 20.54 -3.42
N LYS A 473 -31.87 20.60 -2.38
CA LYS A 473 -32.09 21.46 -1.20
C LYS A 473 -30.95 22.42 -0.96
N ASP A 474 -31.27 23.64 -0.55
CA ASP A 474 -30.27 24.56 -0.03
C ASP A 474 -29.81 24.11 1.37
N LEU A 475 -28.51 24.17 1.59
CA LEU A 475 -27.88 23.88 2.86
C LEU A 475 -27.76 25.18 3.69
N ASN A 476 -27.84 25.03 5.02
CA ASN A 476 -27.58 26.16 5.92
C ASN A 476 -26.07 26.38 6.04
N LYS A 477 -25.54 27.32 5.26
CA LYS A 477 -24.11 27.69 5.20
C LYS A 477 -23.88 29.14 5.65
N PRO A 478 -22.71 29.47 6.22
CA PRO A 478 -21.60 28.55 6.58
C PRO A 478 -22.01 27.59 7.71
N PHE A 479 -21.41 26.40 7.71
CA PHE A 479 -21.65 25.45 8.78
C PHE A 479 -21.12 25.95 10.14
N GLU A 480 -21.73 25.48 11.24
CA GLU A 480 -21.35 25.84 12.61
C GLU A 480 -19.84 25.70 12.86
N LYS A 481 -19.22 26.69 13.53
CA LYS A 481 -17.79 26.63 13.88
C LYS A 481 -17.51 25.45 14.81
N LEU A 482 -16.37 24.80 14.59
CA LEU A 482 -15.91 23.71 15.44
C LEU A 482 -15.19 24.28 16.67
N GLU A 483 -15.39 23.65 17.82
CA GLU A 483 -14.81 24.13 19.08
C GLU A 483 -13.60 23.28 19.51
N PRO A 484 -12.50 23.90 19.94
CA PRO A 484 -11.38 23.20 20.50
C PRO A 484 -11.70 22.66 21.91
N LEU A 485 -10.87 21.75 22.41
CA LEU A 485 -10.94 21.28 23.80
C LEU A 485 -10.79 22.44 24.82
N SER A 486 -11.32 22.26 26.03
CA SER A 486 -11.05 23.16 27.14
C SER A 486 -9.55 23.29 27.42
N LEU A 487 -9.13 24.47 27.94
CA LEU A 487 -7.73 24.75 28.24
C LEU A 487 -7.06 23.66 29.11
N ASN A 488 -7.79 23.15 30.11
CA ASN A 488 -7.27 22.09 30.99
C ASN A 488 -6.99 20.81 30.22
N LYS A 489 -7.89 20.42 29.33
CA LYS A 489 -7.68 19.23 28.47
C LYS A 489 -6.58 19.43 27.45
N GLN A 490 -6.45 20.60 26.85
CA GLN A 490 -5.32 20.95 26.00
C GLN A 490 -4.00 20.81 26.77
N ASN A 491 -3.90 21.35 28.00
CA ASN A 491 -2.71 21.25 28.83
C ASN A 491 -2.33 19.78 29.15
N GLU A 492 -3.33 18.95 29.46
CA GLU A 492 -3.13 17.51 29.66
C GLU A 492 -2.50 16.84 28.43
N PHE A 493 -3.05 17.11 27.22
CA PHE A 493 -2.54 16.54 25.99
C PHE A 493 -1.18 17.10 25.57
N LEU A 494 -0.90 18.39 25.79
CA LEU A 494 0.40 19.00 25.56
C LEU A 494 1.50 18.33 26.41
N LEU A 495 1.24 18.12 27.71
CA LEU A 495 2.17 17.41 28.60
C LEU A 495 2.35 15.94 28.21
N LYS A 496 1.28 15.26 27.83
CA LYS A 496 1.34 13.88 27.35
C LYS A 496 2.18 13.77 26.08
N ALA A 497 1.96 14.65 25.10
CA ALA A 497 2.74 14.71 23.88
C ALA A 497 4.22 14.96 24.16
N TYR A 498 4.53 15.95 25.02
CA TYR A 498 5.89 16.25 25.42
C TYR A 498 6.59 15.03 26.08
N TYR A 499 5.92 14.40 27.04
CA TYR A 499 6.44 13.20 27.70
C TYR A 499 6.76 12.10 26.70
N LYS A 500 5.86 11.83 25.76
CA LYS A 500 6.03 10.78 24.76
C LYS A 500 7.16 11.06 23.76
N VAL A 501 7.26 12.30 23.28
CA VAL A 501 8.36 12.70 22.38
C VAL A 501 9.70 12.60 23.11
N TYR A 502 9.76 13.07 24.36
CA TYR A 502 10.99 12.99 25.17
C TYR A 502 11.40 11.54 25.48
N GLN A 503 10.44 10.65 25.74
CA GLN A 503 10.72 9.21 25.88
C GLN A 503 11.29 8.63 24.60
N SER A 504 10.77 9.01 23.43
CA SER A 504 11.32 8.53 22.15
C SER A 504 12.76 9.02 21.92
N ILE A 505 13.10 10.24 22.33
CA ILE A 505 14.49 10.73 22.31
C ILE A 505 15.39 9.81 23.17
N LYS A 506 14.94 9.43 24.36
CA LYS A 506 15.70 8.47 25.22
C LYS A 506 15.83 7.12 24.55
N HIS A 507 14.77 6.57 23.98
CA HIS A 507 14.82 5.29 23.28
C HIS A 507 15.83 5.29 22.12
N CYS A 508 15.89 6.37 21.33
CA CYS A 508 16.88 6.52 20.26
C CYS A 508 18.32 6.51 20.81
N ARG A 509 18.58 7.22 21.92
CA ARG A 509 19.91 7.26 22.56
C ARG A 509 20.31 5.90 23.11
N ASP A 510 19.47 5.31 23.94
CA ASP A 510 19.74 4.01 24.59
C ASP A 510 19.99 2.93 23.54
N PHE A 511 19.27 2.96 22.43
CA PHE A 511 19.51 2.04 21.33
C PHE A 511 20.90 2.31 20.70
N ASN A 512 21.16 3.54 20.27
CA ASN A 512 22.38 3.87 19.55
C ASN A 512 23.66 3.61 20.36
N ASP A 513 23.65 3.92 21.67
CA ASP A 513 24.79 3.73 22.56
C ASP A 513 25.19 2.25 22.73
N ASN A 514 24.23 1.36 22.61
CA ASN A 514 24.45 -0.09 22.68
C ASN A 514 24.76 -0.67 21.29
N PHE A 515 24.03 -0.27 20.28
CA PHE A 515 24.08 -0.82 18.93
C PHE A 515 25.40 -0.53 18.22
N ILE A 516 25.94 0.67 18.37
CA ILE A 516 27.21 1.07 17.72
C ILE A 516 28.36 0.16 18.14
N LYS A 517 28.41 -0.25 19.40
CA LYS A 517 29.49 -1.12 19.93
C LYS A 517 29.49 -2.49 19.25
N VAL A 518 28.30 -3.03 19.03
CA VAL A 518 28.13 -4.33 18.38
C VAL A 518 28.42 -4.23 16.89
N TYR A 519 27.94 -3.18 16.24
CA TYR A 519 28.22 -2.90 14.83
C TYR A 519 29.70 -2.77 14.57
N ASP A 520 30.44 -1.95 15.35
CA ASP A 520 31.89 -1.75 15.21
C ASP A 520 32.66 -3.06 15.43
N LYS A 521 32.25 -3.89 16.40
CA LYS A 521 32.84 -5.21 16.62
C LYS A 521 32.71 -6.08 15.35
N ILE A 522 31.51 -6.20 14.80
CA ILE A 522 31.23 -7.02 13.62
C ILE A 522 31.99 -6.49 12.39
N LYS A 523 31.97 -5.16 12.18
CA LYS A 523 32.66 -4.49 11.08
C LYS A 523 34.16 -4.74 11.12
N ASN A 524 34.80 -4.59 12.30
CA ASN A 524 36.20 -4.84 12.48
C ASN A 524 36.58 -6.33 12.26
N SER A 525 35.75 -7.26 12.75
CA SER A 525 35.90 -8.69 12.50
C SER A 525 35.82 -9.01 11.01
N PHE A 526 34.84 -8.42 10.30
CA PHE A 526 34.72 -8.60 8.86
C PHE A 526 35.88 -8.02 8.05
N THR A 527 36.39 -6.85 8.43
CA THR A 527 37.56 -6.24 7.81
C THR A 527 38.81 -7.12 8.01
N SER A 528 38.99 -7.70 9.20
CA SER A 528 40.06 -8.64 9.49
C SER A 528 39.93 -9.93 8.67
N LEU A 529 38.73 -10.42 8.42
CA LEU A 529 38.47 -11.58 7.56
C LEU A 529 38.90 -11.32 6.10
N GLN A 530 38.69 -10.10 5.59
CA GLN A 530 39.09 -9.74 4.22
C GLN A 530 40.62 -9.68 4.04
N ASN A 531 41.35 -9.37 5.11
CA ASN A 531 42.79 -9.21 5.11
C ASN A 531 43.57 -10.49 5.49
N SER A 532 42.90 -11.55 5.94
CA SER A 532 43.51 -12.82 6.36
C SER A 532 43.09 -13.99 5.48
N GLN A 533 43.83 -15.12 5.59
CA GLN A 533 43.43 -16.35 4.89
C GLN A 533 42.06 -16.81 5.33
N LYS A 534 41.21 -17.26 4.36
CA LYS A 534 39.84 -17.73 4.52
C LYS A 534 39.73 -18.72 5.71
N ASN A 535 39.05 -18.30 6.79
CA ASN A 535 38.79 -19.16 7.96
C ASN A 535 37.30 -19.31 8.19
N GLU A 536 36.77 -20.50 7.95
CA GLU A 536 35.35 -20.84 8.10
C GLU A 536 34.83 -20.62 9.54
N ILE A 537 35.67 -20.86 10.56
CA ILE A 537 35.29 -20.69 11.97
C ILE A 537 35.01 -19.20 12.25
N PHE A 538 35.85 -18.31 11.72
CA PHE A 538 35.71 -16.88 11.92
C PHE A 538 34.44 -16.30 11.26
N ILE A 539 34.05 -16.84 10.11
CA ILE A 539 32.77 -16.49 9.47
C ILE A 539 31.59 -16.88 10.36
N GLN A 540 31.61 -18.05 10.97
CA GLN A 540 30.53 -18.51 11.85
C GLN A 540 30.38 -17.63 13.09
N GLU A 541 31.48 -17.13 13.66
CA GLU A 541 31.44 -16.17 14.78
C GLU A 541 30.79 -14.86 14.38
N ILE A 542 31.12 -14.31 13.19
CA ILE A 542 30.51 -13.10 12.65
C ILE A 542 29.00 -13.30 12.43
N ILE A 543 28.61 -14.43 11.84
CA ILE A 543 27.21 -14.75 11.60
C ILE A 543 26.43 -14.85 12.93
N GLN A 544 26.99 -15.50 13.96
CA GLN A 544 26.36 -15.58 15.28
C GLN A 544 26.17 -14.22 15.94
N ASP A 545 27.14 -13.30 15.82
CA ASP A 545 27.00 -11.95 16.36
C ASP A 545 25.95 -11.13 15.59
N ILE A 546 25.85 -11.31 14.28
CA ILE A 546 24.80 -10.73 13.45
C ILE A 546 23.42 -11.27 13.85
N ASP A 547 23.27 -12.59 14.02
CA ASP A 547 22.00 -13.20 14.40
C ASP A 547 21.50 -12.72 15.78
N LYS A 548 22.40 -12.54 16.77
CA LYS A 548 22.07 -11.93 18.06
C LYS A 548 21.57 -10.49 17.89
N THR A 549 22.22 -9.73 17.04
CA THR A 549 21.82 -8.33 16.78
C THR A 549 20.49 -8.25 16.07
N LYS A 550 20.22 -9.17 15.14
CA LYS A 550 18.93 -9.28 14.45
C LYS A 550 17.82 -9.57 15.45
N THR A 551 18.01 -10.51 16.37
CA THR A 551 17.06 -10.80 17.45
C THR A 551 16.75 -9.54 18.28
N GLN A 552 17.77 -8.72 18.60
CA GLN A 552 17.57 -7.44 19.31
C GLN A 552 16.74 -6.44 18.50
N ILE A 553 16.95 -6.35 17.18
CA ILE A 553 16.14 -5.48 16.30
C ILE A 553 14.70 -5.98 16.24
N ASP A 554 14.47 -7.29 16.16
CA ASP A 554 13.13 -7.90 16.15
C ASP A 554 12.40 -7.67 17.49
N GLU A 555 13.09 -7.78 18.62
CA GLU A 555 12.54 -7.45 19.95
C GLU A 555 12.16 -5.96 20.04
N LEU A 556 13.00 -5.09 19.52
CA LEU A 556 12.77 -3.65 19.44
C LEU A 556 11.53 -3.32 18.62
N TYR A 557 11.39 -3.95 17.47
CA TYR A 557 10.21 -3.81 16.60
C TYR A 557 8.91 -4.18 17.34
N ASN A 558 8.96 -5.14 18.24
CA ASN A 558 7.80 -5.56 19.03
C ASN A 558 7.54 -4.66 20.26
N THR A 559 8.57 -4.05 20.84
CA THR A 559 8.48 -3.33 22.14
C THR A 559 8.48 -1.81 21.99
N GLN A 560 9.25 -1.24 21.03
CA GLN A 560 9.43 0.21 20.87
C GLN A 560 8.75 0.72 19.59
N LYS A 561 7.43 0.89 19.66
CA LYS A 561 6.59 1.29 18.54
C LYS A 561 6.93 2.65 17.92
N ASP A 562 7.63 3.50 18.64
CA ASP A 562 8.10 4.81 18.18
C ASP A 562 9.25 4.73 17.17
N LEU A 563 9.99 3.61 17.12
CA LEU A 563 11.06 3.39 16.15
C LEU A 563 10.61 2.64 14.89
N ILE A 564 9.44 1.98 14.93
CA ILE A 564 8.94 1.15 13.82
C ILE A 564 8.78 1.93 12.52
N GLN A 565 8.33 3.19 12.61
CA GLN A 565 8.02 3.98 11.41
C GLN A 565 9.26 4.24 10.55
N ILE A 566 10.42 4.46 11.16
CA ILE A 566 11.66 4.68 10.43
C ILE A 566 12.35 3.37 10.05
N LEU A 567 12.19 2.34 10.87
CA LEU A 567 12.78 1.02 10.62
C LEU A 567 12.00 0.20 9.59
N GLY A 568 10.68 0.39 9.47
CA GLY A 568 9.82 -0.40 8.58
C GLY A 568 10.30 -0.43 7.12
N PRO A 569 10.55 0.73 6.46
CA PRO A 569 11.07 0.77 5.10
C PRO A 569 12.44 0.09 4.96
N LEU A 570 13.33 0.26 5.95
CA LEU A 570 14.67 -0.37 5.96
C LEU A 570 14.57 -1.89 6.05
N LEU A 571 13.76 -2.41 6.98
CA LEU A 571 13.52 -3.85 7.15
C LEU A 571 12.92 -4.45 5.87
N THR A 572 11.96 -3.78 5.27
CA THR A 572 11.33 -4.23 4.02
C THR A 572 12.37 -4.37 2.90
N GLN A 573 13.19 -3.35 2.67
CA GLN A 573 14.20 -3.39 1.62
C GLN A 573 15.28 -4.44 1.90
N PHE A 574 15.70 -4.56 3.15
CA PHE A 574 16.66 -5.56 3.59
C PHE A 574 16.14 -6.99 3.38
N GLU A 575 14.91 -7.32 3.80
CA GLU A 575 14.30 -8.63 3.58
C GLU A 575 14.22 -8.98 2.08
N LEU A 576 13.81 -8.01 1.25
CA LEU A 576 13.75 -8.17 -0.21
C LEU A 576 15.12 -8.37 -0.86
N ASN A 577 16.18 -7.78 -0.31
CA ASN A 577 17.56 -7.99 -0.78
C ASN A 577 18.07 -9.36 -0.36
N LEU A 578 17.85 -9.76 0.90
CA LEU A 578 18.24 -11.07 1.42
C LEU A 578 17.61 -12.21 0.62
N ALA A 579 16.39 -12.05 0.10
CA ALA A 579 15.74 -13.08 -0.71
C ALA A 579 16.59 -13.51 -1.89
N LYS A 580 17.27 -12.59 -2.58
CA LYS A 580 18.17 -12.89 -3.70
C LYS A 580 19.40 -13.68 -3.28
N ILE A 581 19.94 -13.37 -2.09
CA ILE A 581 21.11 -14.08 -1.54
C ILE A 581 20.69 -15.47 -1.06
N TYR A 582 19.53 -15.55 -0.42
CA TYR A 582 18.99 -16.81 0.12
C TYR A 582 18.92 -17.91 -0.93
N VAL A 583 18.44 -17.59 -2.13
CA VAL A 583 18.19 -18.59 -3.21
C VAL A 583 19.44 -18.96 -4.01
N LEU A 584 20.58 -18.33 -3.77
CA LEU A 584 21.84 -18.75 -4.41
C LEU A 584 22.20 -20.17 -3.95
N ASN A 585 22.28 -21.10 -4.90
CA ASN A 585 22.59 -22.50 -4.63
C ASN A 585 24.12 -22.75 -4.82
N PRO A 586 24.94 -22.78 -3.73
CA PRO A 586 26.37 -22.96 -3.83
C PRO A 586 26.70 -24.39 -4.29
N LYS A 587 27.55 -24.51 -5.33
CA LYS A 587 28.00 -25.80 -5.89
C LYS A 587 29.38 -26.18 -5.35
N THR A 588 30.17 -25.22 -4.92
CA THR A 588 31.52 -25.39 -4.39
C THR A 588 31.66 -24.75 -3.01
N LYS A 589 32.75 -25.10 -2.31
CA LYS A 589 33.08 -24.42 -1.04
C LYS A 589 33.34 -22.93 -1.23
N GLU A 590 33.89 -22.55 -2.37
CA GLU A 590 34.11 -21.16 -2.73
C GLU A 590 32.77 -20.41 -2.93
N ASP A 591 31.81 -21.01 -3.60
CA ASP A 591 30.47 -20.43 -3.75
C ASP A 591 29.79 -20.26 -2.39
N ALA A 592 29.91 -21.25 -1.49
CA ALA A 592 29.35 -21.17 -0.15
C ALA A 592 30.00 -20.04 0.68
N PHE A 593 31.34 -19.90 0.57
CA PHE A 593 32.07 -18.80 1.18
C PHE A 593 31.60 -17.45 0.62
N ASN A 594 31.53 -17.31 -0.69
CA ASN A 594 31.09 -16.08 -1.36
C ASN A 594 29.65 -15.70 -0.98
N LYS A 595 28.75 -16.69 -0.88
CA LYS A 595 27.39 -16.48 -0.40
C LYS A 595 27.38 -15.93 1.04
N SER A 596 28.20 -16.48 1.93
CA SER A 596 28.31 -16.00 3.32
C SER A 596 28.86 -14.56 3.37
N ILE A 597 29.83 -14.23 2.53
CA ILE A 597 30.36 -12.86 2.42
C ILE A 597 29.28 -11.88 1.94
N LEU A 598 28.50 -12.25 0.94
CA LEU A 598 27.38 -11.42 0.46
C LEU A 598 26.35 -11.20 1.58
N TRP A 599 26.02 -12.27 2.32
CA TRP A 599 25.08 -12.20 3.43
C TRP A 599 25.59 -11.27 4.55
N ILE A 600 26.85 -11.38 4.94
CA ILE A 600 27.46 -10.51 5.96
C ILE A 600 27.46 -9.05 5.50
N LYS A 601 27.82 -8.77 4.24
CA LYS A 601 27.82 -7.41 3.68
C LYS A 601 26.44 -6.78 3.74
N GLU A 602 25.41 -7.49 3.28
CA GLU A 602 24.02 -7.00 3.29
C GLU A 602 23.59 -6.65 4.73
N HIS A 603 23.97 -7.47 5.73
CA HIS A 603 23.66 -7.20 7.12
C HIS A 603 24.42 -5.99 7.67
N LEU A 604 25.69 -5.83 7.33
CA LEU A 604 26.47 -4.65 7.76
C LEU A 604 25.91 -3.37 7.17
N GLU A 605 25.55 -3.36 5.89
CA GLU A 605 24.90 -2.20 5.26
C GLU A 605 23.56 -1.88 5.94
N PHE A 606 22.75 -2.90 6.21
CA PHE A 606 21.49 -2.72 6.94
C PHE A 606 21.72 -2.16 8.34
N MET A 607 22.68 -2.68 9.10
CA MET A 607 23.01 -2.21 10.46
C MET A 607 23.48 -0.74 10.44
N GLU A 608 24.29 -0.36 9.46
CA GLU A 608 24.75 1.03 9.29
C GLU A 608 23.58 1.98 9.03
N LEU A 609 22.66 1.57 8.16
CA LEU A 609 21.43 2.33 7.88
C LEU A 609 20.53 2.46 9.12
N VAL A 610 20.33 1.37 9.87
CA VAL A 610 19.54 1.38 11.12
C VAL A 610 20.12 2.38 12.12
N TYR A 611 21.44 2.31 12.40
CA TYR A 611 22.12 3.24 13.29
C TYR A 611 21.95 4.70 12.84
N GLY A 612 22.24 4.96 11.56
CA GLY A 612 22.18 6.30 10.99
C GLY A 612 20.77 6.91 11.06
N HIS A 613 19.73 6.14 10.74
CA HIS A 613 18.37 6.64 10.72
C HIS A 613 17.78 6.82 12.12
N ILE A 614 18.09 5.95 13.09
CA ILE A 614 17.68 6.18 14.48
C ILE A 614 18.38 7.41 15.07
N LYS A 615 19.67 7.64 14.71
CA LYS A 615 20.35 8.87 15.10
C LYS A 615 19.75 10.12 14.46
N ALA A 616 19.34 10.01 13.21
CA ALA A 616 18.63 11.09 12.52
C ALA A 616 17.27 11.38 13.19
N GLN A 617 16.52 10.35 13.59
CA GLN A 617 15.27 10.52 14.33
C GLN A 617 15.50 11.22 15.68
N GLU A 618 16.52 10.84 16.45
CA GLU A 618 16.89 11.53 17.69
C GLU A 618 17.08 13.04 17.45
N ASN A 619 17.91 13.39 16.46
CA ASN A 619 18.22 14.79 16.14
C ASN A 619 16.95 15.56 15.69
N ALA A 620 16.13 14.92 14.87
CA ALA A 620 14.87 15.45 14.40
C ALA A 620 13.88 15.76 15.54
N LEU A 621 13.76 14.83 16.48
CA LEU A 621 12.89 15.01 17.66
C LEU A 621 13.39 16.15 18.57
N ILE A 622 14.69 16.22 18.83
CA ILE A 622 15.31 17.30 19.63
C ILE A 622 15.05 18.67 19.01
N LYS A 623 15.16 18.78 17.69
CA LYS A 623 14.93 20.03 16.97
C LYS A 623 13.46 20.42 16.95
N ASN A 624 12.57 19.47 16.65
CA ASN A 624 11.16 19.75 16.37
C ASN A 624 10.25 19.73 17.62
N ILE A 625 10.77 19.35 18.79
CA ILE A 625 10.03 19.47 20.07
C ILE A 625 9.94 20.93 20.57
N LEU A 626 10.76 21.84 20.07
CA LEU A 626 10.86 23.23 20.54
C LEU A 626 9.54 23.99 20.53
N PRO A 627 8.70 23.97 19.48
CA PRO A 627 7.39 24.63 19.51
C PRO A 627 6.46 24.12 20.63
N LEU A 628 6.57 22.80 20.94
CA LEU A 628 5.81 22.19 22.04
C LEU A 628 6.31 22.69 23.41
N GLU A 629 7.62 22.85 23.57
CA GLU A 629 8.21 23.43 24.78
C GLU A 629 7.83 24.90 24.97
N GLU A 630 7.84 25.68 23.89
CA GLU A 630 7.42 27.07 23.89
C GLU A 630 5.94 27.19 24.31
N LYS A 631 5.06 26.34 23.78
CA LYS A 631 3.65 26.31 24.14
C LYS A 631 3.43 25.90 25.58
N LEU A 632 4.20 24.98 26.12
CA LEU A 632 4.14 24.61 27.55
C LEU A 632 4.62 25.73 28.47
N LYS A 633 5.65 26.48 28.09
CA LYS A 633 6.12 27.67 28.81
C LYS A 633 5.06 28.78 28.80
N GLU A 634 4.46 29.07 27.63
CA GLU A 634 3.33 30.00 27.49
C GLU A 634 2.19 29.65 28.45
N ARG A 635 1.92 28.36 28.64
CA ARG A 635 0.90 27.80 29.54
C ARG A 635 1.35 27.71 31.03
N LYS A 636 2.57 28.15 31.37
CA LYS A 636 3.18 28.07 32.71
C LYS A 636 3.29 26.65 33.26
N LEU A 637 3.65 25.70 32.39
CA LEU A 637 3.79 24.29 32.71
C LEU A 637 5.26 23.83 32.83
N ASP A 638 6.22 24.74 33.01
CA ASP A 638 7.68 24.49 33.08
C ASP A 638 8.06 23.46 34.13
N LYS A 639 7.47 23.52 35.32
CA LYS A 639 7.76 22.54 36.39
C LYS A 639 7.47 21.10 35.99
N TRP A 640 6.47 20.89 35.12
CA TRP A 640 6.14 19.56 34.62
C TRP A 640 7.12 19.10 33.54
N MET A 641 7.58 20.01 32.68
CA MET A 641 8.63 19.71 31.70
C MET A 641 9.92 19.26 32.39
N GLU A 642 10.36 19.97 33.45
CA GLU A 642 11.57 19.58 34.21
C GLU A 642 11.45 18.21 34.86
N ARG A 643 10.25 17.82 35.32
CA ARG A 643 9.99 16.46 35.84
C ARG A 643 10.11 15.37 34.76
N VAL A 644 9.72 15.66 33.56
CA VAL A 644 9.84 14.71 32.43
C VAL A 644 11.29 14.53 32.02
N ARG A 645 12.12 15.57 32.13
CA ARG A 645 13.54 15.54 31.79
C ARG A 645 14.40 14.76 32.80
N LYS A 646 13.96 14.74 34.07
CA LYS A 646 14.57 13.91 35.13
C LYS A 646 14.17 12.46 35.01
#